data_8d77ede1420b09ab3900859d15b2700c
#
_entry.id   8d77ede1420b09ab3900859d15b2700c
#
_cell.length_a   1.000
_cell.length_b   1.000
_cell.length_c   1.000
_cell.angle_alpha   90.00
_cell.angle_beta   90.00
_cell.angle_gamma   90.00
#
_symmetry.space_group_name_H-M   'P 1'
#
loop_
_entity.id
_entity.type
_entity.pdbx_description
1 polymer ?
#
loop_
_entity_poly.entity_id
_entity_poly.type
_entity_poly.pdbx_seq_one_letter_code
_entity_poly.pdbx_strand_id
1 'polypeptide(L)'
;MDVIQINSGEYIGMRVLAVKSIPHISILSENTLPQEHIERYAQDMANLLSEIYQQYKEMYKQTGQNPDVAIEINWITEPVVNQPYKAKIHLFVVLRSIHRFKQWADEMLQVFLGLLKATLDNGKYDYEDFSCSDYYTLFKTATNGGCQAIVKEERIEDLQNSYMPVCYAYDMLPTDYQDLSRITNILIMHPGSAVSFQLIPTYYNNEELAELNRLSQNVSMLSQGVSDRQIGNVSFTNADRLSQLYKYYAGNKSRALFQYNIIIYGDFQSLSAVSTRVLGQLSSTHQTAPNLQIVNLDCAEVSSSQEKLFPQPWVVNDILLNHNRNTAIWGSGYVSNALYRFPFIITVDEAASFFRLPIGDDRVNAGLTVNETGKANKTYSQNLINAGDIEIGKLKSSAANSIGFTLKDLAKHMLIVGTPGSGKTTFSVGLLDRLWKDHHIPFLVIEPAKNEYRALVQSIPELQVFTPGKNFISPFVFNPFVPPKNVRLETYKSTLKTAFAAGVSMSTPLDKIFEDTINNCYSDYRWLDSYTTDNKGQIFNITDFIKCFQETFDEIGYTGDAKNIGRAGIVRLKSLVNLFDNYYSIPIEDILSKPTIIELAAIENSEQKALIIALLLLSILAYVNANYIGEGGLRNFILLEEAHVLLDADTNVGEGSANPSAIAQGLVKRMLAEIRSYGVGIAIADQSPRKVGIDIVALTDIKVAFRLVEGQDKEILANSTSMSETQMARLAKLKPGEAFLFFNRLDEPEEIITPDYRLNNQISISLSDDGIKQLSTYWNNKQELLRPYPECAFAPCCEKCCDYNRRLLAREVARRIFRRGIPLNTKEPEYVKKVFSKFSNLIREELNDEPFTPELRSCVKVHFWRKLKYETRLNIRSADIEHSIKRDYQS
;
A
#
# COMPACT_ATOMS: atom_id res chain seq x y z
N MET A 1 -25.16 -9.77 -0.63
CA MET A 1 -25.42 -10.89 -1.55
C MET A 1 -26.92 -11.07 -1.63
N ASP A 2 -27.54 -10.58 -2.72
CA ASP A 2 -28.98 -10.42 -2.66
C ASP A 2 -29.64 -11.22 -3.79
N VAL A 3 -29.76 -12.53 -3.50
CA VAL A 3 -30.72 -13.36 -4.24
C VAL A 3 -31.96 -13.52 -3.35
N ILE A 4 -33.06 -12.93 -3.77
CA ILE A 4 -34.32 -12.86 -3.03
C ILE A 4 -35.35 -13.76 -3.72
N GLN A 5 -36.13 -14.49 -2.93
CA GLN A 5 -37.27 -15.23 -3.45
C GLN A 5 -38.46 -14.28 -3.60
N ILE A 6 -39.08 -14.30 -4.75
CA ILE A 6 -40.31 -13.55 -5.06
C ILE A 6 -41.58 -14.42 -4.89
N ASN A 7 -42.74 -13.78 -4.86
CA ASN A 7 -44.05 -14.43 -4.64
C ASN A 7 -44.43 -15.49 -5.69
N SER A 8 -43.79 -15.46 -6.87
CA SER A 8 -43.96 -16.51 -7.90
C SER A 8 -43.21 -17.82 -7.57
N GLY A 9 -42.42 -17.84 -6.49
CA GLY A 9 -41.54 -18.96 -6.15
C GLY A 9 -40.21 -18.95 -6.88
N GLU A 10 -39.95 -17.94 -7.66
CA GLU A 10 -38.67 -17.72 -8.37
C GLU A 10 -37.70 -16.90 -7.53
N TYR A 11 -36.44 -16.93 -7.91
CA TYR A 11 -35.37 -16.17 -7.25
C TYR A 11 -34.85 -15.09 -8.18
N ILE A 12 -34.80 -13.86 -7.66
CA ILE A 12 -34.18 -12.73 -8.33
C ILE A 12 -32.80 -12.51 -7.71
N GLY A 13 -31.77 -12.47 -8.54
CA GLY A 13 -30.42 -12.05 -8.16
C GLY A 13 -30.09 -10.67 -8.73
N MET A 14 -29.31 -9.89 -8.00
CA MET A 14 -28.81 -8.58 -8.41
C MET A 14 -27.34 -8.39 -8.02
N ARG A 15 -26.58 -7.74 -8.90
CA ARG A 15 -25.21 -7.25 -8.63
C ARG A 15 -25.11 -5.81 -9.10
N VAL A 16 -24.53 -4.96 -8.28
CA VAL A 16 -24.37 -3.53 -8.55
C VAL A 16 -22.89 -3.17 -8.49
N LEU A 17 -22.39 -2.58 -9.56
CA LEU A 17 -21.08 -1.96 -9.62
C LEU A 17 -21.24 -0.45 -9.67
N ALA A 18 -20.64 0.27 -8.73
CA ALA A 18 -20.55 1.73 -8.77
C ALA A 18 -19.28 2.15 -9.52
N VAL A 19 -19.44 2.90 -10.60
CA VAL A 19 -18.31 3.48 -11.33
C VAL A 19 -17.82 4.72 -10.59
N LYS A 20 -16.62 4.66 -10.05
CA LYS A 20 -16.00 5.74 -9.25
C LYS A 20 -15.35 6.81 -10.10
N SER A 21 -14.68 6.39 -11.16
CA SER A 21 -14.08 7.30 -12.12
C SER A 21 -14.13 6.73 -13.54
N ILE A 22 -14.27 7.63 -14.49
CA ILE A 22 -14.22 7.32 -15.93
C ILE A 22 -12.83 7.66 -16.47
N PRO A 23 -12.33 6.94 -17.50
CA PRO A 23 -11.04 7.21 -18.07
C PRO A 23 -11.05 8.53 -18.85
N HIS A 24 -9.98 9.32 -18.79
CA HIS A 24 -9.78 10.47 -19.66
C HIS A 24 -9.31 10.01 -21.03
N ILE A 25 -9.72 10.70 -22.08
CA ILE A 25 -9.40 10.31 -23.46
C ILE A 25 -7.89 10.29 -23.74
N SER A 26 -7.12 11.17 -23.10
CA SER A 26 -5.64 11.21 -23.22
C SER A 26 -4.91 9.98 -22.65
N ILE A 27 -5.62 9.22 -21.83
CA ILE A 27 -5.07 7.98 -21.23
C ILE A 27 -5.10 6.81 -22.19
N LEU A 28 -5.98 6.89 -23.18
CA LEU A 28 -6.35 5.75 -24.00
C LEU A 28 -5.34 5.47 -25.12
N SER A 29 -4.66 6.49 -25.66
CA SER A 29 -3.39 6.41 -26.39
C SER A 29 -2.90 7.81 -26.80
N GLU A 30 -1.57 7.97 -26.90
CA GLU A 30 -0.94 9.25 -27.25
C GLU A 30 -1.07 9.63 -28.74
N ASN A 31 -1.48 8.71 -29.64
CA ASN A 31 -1.39 8.88 -31.09
C ASN A 31 -2.68 8.63 -31.88
N THR A 32 -3.83 8.42 -31.26
CA THR A 32 -5.10 8.15 -31.96
C THR A 32 -6.10 9.29 -31.78
N LEU A 33 -6.96 9.48 -32.79
CA LEU A 33 -8.00 10.50 -32.75
C LEU A 33 -9.08 10.15 -31.70
N PRO A 34 -9.69 11.14 -31.02
CA PRO A 34 -10.75 10.91 -30.03
C PRO A 34 -11.89 10.02 -30.53
N GLN A 35 -12.25 10.14 -31.79
CA GLN A 35 -13.33 9.37 -32.41
C GLN A 35 -12.99 7.87 -32.49
N GLU A 36 -11.76 7.52 -32.81
CA GLU A 36 -11.31 6.13 -32.89
C GLU A 36 -11.39 5.42 -31.53
N HIS A 37 -11.18 6.17 -30.43
CA HIS A 37 -11.36 5.61 -29.09
C HIS A 37 -12.81 5.33 -28.76
N ILE A 38 -13.70 6.24 -29.11
CA ILE A 38 -15.15 6.06 -28.91
C ILE A 38 -15.62 4.83 -29.67
N GLU A 39 -15.19 4.66 -30.92
CA GLU A 39 -15.50 3.50 -31.77
C GLU A 39 -14.94 2.19 -31.16
N ARG A 40 -13.70 2.22 -30.65
CA ARG A 40 -13.12 1.06 -29.96
C ARG A 40 -13.91 0.65 -28.72
N TYR A 41 -14.32 1.63 -27.89
CA TYR A 41 -15.15 1.35 -26.72
C TYR A 41 -16.53 0.80 -27.09
N ALA A 42 -17.12 1.30 -28.14
CA ALA A 42 -18.37 0.76 -28.67
C ALA A 42 -18.18 -0.69 -29.13
N GLN A 43 -17.06 -1.00 -29.77
CA GLN A 43 -16.72 -2.36 -30.18
C GLN A 43 -16.48 -3.29 -28.97
N ASP A 44 -15.78 -2.83 -27.93
CA ASP A 44 -15.57 -3.60 -26.71
C ASP A 44 -16.93 -3.89 -26.00
N MET A 45 -17.84 -2.94 -26.01
CA MET A 45 -19.19 -3.14 -25.48
C MET A 45 -19.99 -4.10 -26.36
N ALA A 46 -19.90 -4.01 -27.68
CA ALA A 46 -20.53 -4.95 -28.61
C ALA A 46 -20.02 -6.39 -28.38
N ASN A 47 -18.73 -6.53 -28.14
CA ASN A 47 -18.12 -7.83 -27.81
C ASN A 47 -18.68 -8.37 -26.48
N LEU A 48 -18.71 -7.56 -25.43
CA LEU A 48 -19.31 -7.95 -24.13
C LEU A 48 -20.76 -8.39 -24.28
N LEU A 49 -21.58 -7.61 -25.00
CA LEU A 49 -22.98 -7.94 -25.23
C LEU A 49 -23.13 -9.23 -26.04
N SER A 50 -22.26 -9.47 -27.02
CA SER A 50 -22.22 -10.72 -27.80
C SER A 50 -21.85 -11.92 -26.93
N GLU A 51 -20.91 -11.77 -26.01
CA GLU A 51 -20.52 -12.79 -25.06
C GLU A 51 -21.65 -13.11 -24.07
N ILE A 52 -22.30 -12.10 -23.53
CA ILE A 52 -23.49 -12.26 -22.67
C ILE A 52 -24.59 -12.99 -23.42
N TYR A 53 -24.84 -12.62 -24.68
CA TYR A 53 -25.84 -13.29 -25.52
C TYR A 53 -25.48 -14.76 -25.80
N GLN A 54 -24.22 -15.06 -26.04
CA GLN A 54 -23.76 -16.43 -26.24
C GLN A 54 -23.97 -17.29 -24.99
N GLN A 55 -23.62 -16.76 -23.81
CA GLN A 55 -23.85 -17.42 -22.53
C GLN A 55 -25.36 -17.66 -22.29
N TYR A 56 -26.19 -16.66 -22.56
CA TYR A 56 -27.63 -16.76 -22.51
C TYR A 56 -28.16 -17.93 -23.40
N LYS A 57 -27.65 -18.05 -24.62
CA LYS A 57 -28.04 -19.10 -25.60
C LYS A 57 -27.57 -20.49 -25.14
N GLU A 58 -26.40 -20.60 -24.56
CA GLU A 58 -25.90 -21.89 -24.03
C GLU A 58 -26.71 -22.33 -22.80
N MET A 59 -27.10 -21.41 -21.93
CA MET A 59 -27.98 -21.71 -20.81
C MET A 59 -29.35 -22.20 -21.24
N TYR A 60 -29.92 -21.58 -22.27
CA TYR A 60 -31.17 -22.05 -22.87
C TYR A 60 -31.04 -23.49 -23.36
N LYS A 61 -29.96 -23.83 -24.05
CA LYS A 61 -29.75 -25.21 -24.55
C LYS A 61 -29.63 -26.22 -23.38
N GLN A 62 -29.02 -25.84 -22.27
CA GLN A 62 -28.84 -26.71 -21.12
C GLN A 62 -30.11 -26.92 -20.30
N THR A 63 -30.86 -25.84 -20.11
CA THR A 63 -32.04 -25.85 -19.22
C THR A 63 -33.37 -26.08 -19.91
N GLY A 64 -33.43 -25.83 -21.24
CA GLY A 64 -34.67 -25.83 -22.00
C GLY A 64 -35.61 -24.66 -21.66
N GLN A 65 -35.16 -23.75 -20.80
CA GLN A 65 -35.90 -22.54 -20.39
C GLN A 65 -35.09 -21.30 -20.72
N ASN A 66 -35.79 -20.22 -21.11
CA ASN A 66 -35.16 -18.93 -21.29
C ASN A 66 -34.67 -18.43 -19.92
N PRO A 67 -33.38 -18.19 -19.72
CA PRO A 67 -32.92 -17.47 -18.54
C PRO A 67 -33.34 -16.01 -18.67
N ASP A 68 -34.01 -15.47 -17.66
CA ASP A 68 -34.27 -14.03 -17.60
C ASP A 68 -33.09 -13.32 -17.00
N VAL A 69 -32.32 -12.66 -17.86
CA VAL A 69 -31.13 -11.89 -17.52
C VAL A 69 -31.26 -10.49 -18.09
N ALA A 70 -30.80 -9.48 -17.33
CA ALA A 70 -30.73 -8.09 -17.80
C ALA A 70 -29.44 -7.42 -17.37
N ILE A 71 -28.96 -6.53 -18.21
CA ILE A 71 -27.87 -5.62 -17.90
C ILE A 71 -28.35 -4.17 -18.01
N GLU A 72 -27.95 -3.33 -17.04
CA GLU A 72 -28.40 -1.95 -16.97
C GLU A 72 -27.22 -1.00 -16.77
N ILE A 73 -27.30 0.19 -17.38
CA ILE A 73 -26.43 1.35 -17.06
C ILE A 73 -27.35 2.43 -16.54
N ASN A 74 -27.10 2.85 -15.28
CA ASN A 74 -27.95 3.80 -14.59
C ASN A 74 -27.17 5.02 -14.13
N TRP A 75 -27.62 6.21 -14.54
CA TRP A 75 -27.19 7.50 -14.03
C TRP A 75 -28.21 7.98 -13.01
N ILE A 76 -27.81 8.19 -11.77
CA ILE A 76 -28.68 8.67 -10.69
C ILE A 76 -28.11 9.95 -10.13
N THR A 77 -28.96 10.96 -9.94
CA THR A 77 -28.53 12.25 -9.40
C THR A 77 -29.01 12.43 -7.98
N GLU A 78 -28.09 12.90 -7.12
CA GLU A 78 -28.34 13.25 -5.74
C GLU A 78 -28.11 14.74 -5.53
N PRO A 79 -28.98 15.47 -4.80
CA PRO A 79 -28.76 16.88 -4.49
C PRO A 79 -27.49 17.10 -3.68
N VAL A 80 -26.68 18.09 -4.06
CA VAL A 80 -25.50 18.47 -3.28
C VAL A 80 -25.92 19.24 -2.03
N VAL A 81 -25.48 18.82 -0.87
CA VAL A 81 -25.70 19.54 0.40
C VAL A 81 -25.18 20.96 0.26
N ASN A 82 -26.00 21.95 0.55
CA ASN A 82 -25.74 23.41 0.41
C ASN A 82 -25.75 23.98 -1.03
N GLN A 83 -26.01 23.18 -2.06
CA GLN A 83 -26.18 23.66 -3.42
C GLN A 83 -27.36 22.93 -4.11
N PRO A 84 -28.61 23.24 -3.76
CA PRO A 84 -29.77 22.46 -4.20
C PRO A 84 -30.02 22.44 -5.70
N TYR A 85 -29.35 23.31 -6.46
CA TYR A 85 -29.45 23.38 -7.92
C TYR A 85 -28.33 22.61 -8.64
N LYS A 86 -27.43 21.94 -7.87
CA LYS A 86 -26.40 21.08 -8.42
C LYS A 86 -26.58 19.66 -7.93
N ALA A 87 -26.33 18.73 -8.81
CA ALA A 87 -26.41 17.31 -8.52
C ALA A 87 -25.02 16.67 -8.47
N LYS A 88 -24.86 15.68 -7.63
CA LYS A 88 -23.81 14.68 -7.73
C LYS A 88 -24.34 13.54 -8.58
N ILE A 89 -23.57 13.12 -9.58
CA ILE A 89 -23.94 12.01 -10.46
C ILE A 89 -23.31 10.72 -9.94
N HIS A 90 -24.14 9.71 -9.78
CA HIS A 90 -23.73 8.33 -9.49
C HIS A 90 -23.98 7.49 -10.75
N LEU A 91 -22.96 6.77 -11.19
CA LEU A 91 -23.03 5.90 -12.35
C LEU A 91 -22.90 4.45 -11.90
N PHE A 92 -23.89 3.64 -12.27
CA PHE A 92 -23.94 2.24 -11.89
C PHE A 92 -24.07 1.34 -13.10
N VAL A 93 -23.45 0.16 -13.03
CA VAL A 93 -23.76 -0.97 -13.91
C VAL A 93 -24.41 -2.05 -13.08
N VAL A 94 -25.60 -2.49 -13.48
CA VAL A 94 -26.42 -3.44 -12.73
C VAL A 94 -26.66 -4.69 -13.57
N LEU A 95 -26.44 -5.83 -12.97
CA LEU A 95 -26.79 -7.12 -13.54
C LEU A 95 -27.94 -7.74 -12.73
N ARG A 96 -28.93 -8.30 -13.44
CA ARG A 96 -30.05 -9.00 -12.82
C ARG A 96 -30.29 -10.35 -13.48
N SER A 97 -30.78 -11.28 -12.67
CA SER A 97 -31.21 -12.59 -13.15
C SER A 97 -32.49 -13.01 -12.44
N ILE A 98 -33.37 -13.75 -13.13
CA ILE A 98 -34.49 -14.45 -12.53
C ILE A 98 -34.36 -15.93 -12.88
N HIS A 99 -34.54 -16.79 -11.90
CA HIS A 99 -34.58 -18.23 -12.12
C HIS A 99 -35.38 -18.95 -11.02
N ARG A 100 -35.96 -20.12 -11.32
CA ARG A 100 -36.69 -20.97 -10.34
C ARG A 100 -35.76 -21.52 -9.24
N PHE A 101 -34.49 -21.68 -9.51
CA PHE A 101 -33.50 -22.19 -8.56
C PHE A 101 -32.49 -21.11 -8.16
N LYS A 102 -32.31 -20.90 -6.87
CA LYS A 102 -31.42 -19.90 -6.31
C LYS A 102 -29.97 -20.01 -6.83
N GLN A 103 -29.45 -21.24 -6.90
CA GLN A 103 -28.10 -21.51 -7.35
C GLN A 103 -27.88 -21.02 -8.79
N TRP A 104 -28.82 -21.31 -9.71
CA TRP A 104 -28.68 -20.87 -11.10
C TRP A 104 -28.77 -19.36 -11.27
N ALA A 105 -29.61 -18.68 -10.48
CA ALA A 105 -29.67 -17.24 -10.50
C ALA A 105 -28.35 -16.61 -10.06
N ASP A 106 -27.66 -17.19 -9.08
CA ASP A 106 -26.37 -16.70 -8.59
C ASP A 106 -25.22 -17.05 -9.55
N GLU A 107 -25.14 -18.28 -10.04
CA GLU A 107 -24.12 -18.71 -11.00
C GLU A 107 -24.15 -17.88 -12.30
N MET A 108 -25.33 -17.60 -12.84
CA MET A 108 -25.48 -16.73 -14.01
C MET A 108 -24.87 -15.35 -13.76
N LEU A 109 -25.18 -14.76 -12.61
CA LEU A 109 -24.67 -13.44 -12.25
C LEU A 109 -23.15 -13.43 -12.08
N GLN A 110 -22.56 -14.50 -11.54
CA GLN A 110 -21.10 -14.58 -11.38
C GLN A 110 -20.39 -14.61 -12.74
N VAL A 111 -20.91 -15.37 -13.71
CA VAL A 111 -20.33 -15.42 -15.05
C VAL A 111 -20.41 -14.05 -15.73
N PHE A 112 -21.58 -13.42 -15.71
CA PHE A 112 -21.75 -12.12 -16.36
C PHE A 112 -20.97 -11.00 -15.64
N LEU A 113 -20.86 -11.08 -14.32
CA LEU A 113 -20.05 -10.16 -13.53
C LEU A 113 -18.56 -10.26 -13.90
N GLY A 114 -18.06 -11.47 -14.11
CA GLY A 114 -16.68 -11.70 -14.56
C GLY A 114 -16.40 -11.05 -15.91
N LEU A 115 -17.28 -11.26 -16.90
CA LEU A 115 -17.17 -10.64 -18.22
C LEU A 115 -17.24 -9.12 -18.15
N LEU A 116 -18.18 -8.59 -17.35
CA LEU A 116 -18.34 -7.15 -17.18
C LEU A 116 -17.11 -6.51 -16.52
N LYS A 117 -16.60 -7.10 -15.43
CA LYS A 117 -15.39 -6.62 -14.74
C LYS A 117 -14.19 -6.59 -15.68
N ALA A 118 -13.98 -7.65 -16.46
CA ALA A 118 -12.92 -7.70 -17.47
C ALA A 118 -13.04 -6.56 -18.52
N THR A 119 -14.26 -6.26 -18.97
CA THR A 119 -14.50 -5.16 -19.93
C THR A 119 -14.26 -3.80 -19.28
N LEU A 120 -14.68 -3.60 -18.03
CA LEU A 120 -14.43 -2.35 -17.28
C LEU A 120 -12.95 -2.13 -17.01
N ASP A 121 -12.22 -3.19 -16.63
CA ASP A 121 -10.78 -3.16 -16.45
C ASP A 121 -10.06 -2.81 -17.76
N ASN A 122 -10.46 -3.44 -18.87
CA ASN A 122 -9.97 -3.11 -20.22
C ASN A 122 -10.26 -1.66 -20.59
N GLY A 123 -11.44 -1.16 -20.23
CA GLY A 123 -11.84 0.21 -20.44
C GLY A 123 -11.23 1.23 -19.49
N LYS A 124 -10.43 0.81 -18.50
CA LYS A 124 -9.78 1.66 -17.49
C LYS A 124 -10.76 2.43 -16.59
N TYR A 125 -11.94 1.87 -16.38
CA TYR A 125 -12.89 2.39 -15.42
C TYR A 125 -12.50 1.97 -14.01
N ASP A 126 -12.60 2.89 -13.05
CA ASP A 126 -12.49 2.58 -11.64
C ASP A 126 -13.88 2.31 -11.07
N TYR A 127 -14.08 1.16 -10.45
CA TYR A 127 -15.37 0.72 -9.94
C TYR A 127 -15.23 -0.05 -8.62
N GLU A 128 -16.33 -0.15 -7.90
CA GLU A 128 -16.42 -0.97 -6.68
C GLU A 128 -17.73 -1.75 -6.65
N ASP A 129 -17.74 -2.88 -5.95
CA ASP A 129 -18.97 -3.59 -5.62
C ASP A 129 -19.81 -2.72 -4.66
N PHE A 130 -21.08 -2.46 -5.03
CA PHE A 130 -21.95 -1.57 -4.28
C PHE A 130 -23.11 -2.35 -3.65
N SER A 131 -23.54 -1.89 -2.46
CA SER A 131 -24.65 -2.51 -1.76
C SER A 131 -25.97 -2.32 -2.53
N CYS A 132 -26.70 -3.43 -2.73
CA CYS A 132 -28.00 -3.39 -3.39
C CYS A 132 -29.03 -2.56 -2.60
N SER A 133 -28.95 -2.55 -1.27
CA SER A 133 -29.85 -1.74 -0.42
C SER A 133 -29.59 -0.24 -0.55
N ASP A 134 -28.33 0.16 -0.64
CA ASP A 134 -27.95 1.55 -0.78
C ASP A 134 -28.26 2.06 -2.19
N TYR A 135 -28.02 1.23 -3.20
CA TYR A 135 -28.44 1.49 -4.58
C TYR A 135 -29.96 1.71 -4.65
N TYR A 136 -30.74 0.83 -4.03
CA TYR A 136 -32.20 0.97 -3.99
C TYR A 136 -32.64 2.28 -3.33
N THR A 137 -32.01 2.66 -2.24
CA THR A 137 -32.30 3.91 -1.53
C THR A 137 -32.01 5.12 -2.41
N LEU A 138 -30.88 5.16 -3.10
CA LEU A 138 -30.53 6.21 -4.06
C LEU A 138 -31.52 6.25 -5.23
N PHE A 139 -31.81 5.12 -5.82
CA PHE A 139 -32.72 5.04 -6.97
C PHE A 139 -34.14 5.50 -6.62
N LYS A 140 -34.63 5.15 -5.43
CA LYS A 140 -35.96 5.53 -4.94
C LYS A 140 -36.11 7.05 -4.81
N THR A 141 -35.04 7.77 -4.45
CA THR A 141 -35.10 9.24 -4.35
C THR A 141 -35.34 9.89 -5.71
N ALA A 142 -34.79 9.31 -6.78
CA ALA A 142 -34.95 9.78 -8.14
C ALA A 142 -36.29 9.39 -8.78
N THR A 143 -36.95 8.35 -8.28
CA THR A 143 -38.18 7.80 -8.87
C THR A 143 -39.48 8.30 -8.26
N ASN A 144 -39.44 9.25 -7.34
CA ASN A 144 -40.62 9.78 -6.66
C ASN A 144 -41.43 10.77 -7.53
N GLY A 145 -41.02 11.05 -8.76
CA GLY A 145 -41.69 11.96 -9.68
C GLY A 145 -42.38 11.24 -10.83
N GLY A 146 -42.18 11.76 -12.03
CA GLY A 146 -42.70 11.18 -13.28
C GLY A 146 -41.74 10.16 -13.90
N CYS A 147 -42.24 9.45 -14.92
CA CYS A 147 -41.49 8.47 -15.69
C CYS A 147 -41.79 8.59 -17.19
N GLN A 148 -40.74 8.63 -17.99
CA GLN A 148 -40.86 8.66 -19.47
C GLN A 148 -39.95 7.59 -20.07
N ALA A 149 -40.38 7.03 -21.19
CA ALA A 149 -39.57 6.12 -21.99
C ALA A 149 -39.23 6.75 -23.35
N ILE A 150 -38.07 6.41 -23.88
CA ILE A 150 -37.69 6.71 -25.25
C ILE A 150 -37.76 5.41 -26.02
N VAL A 151 -38.63 5.43 -27.05
CA VAL A 151 -38.92 4.27 -27.91
C VAL A 151 -38.74 4.65 -29.37
N LYS A 152 -38.57 3.65 -30.24
CA LYS A 152 -38.52 3.87 -31.68
C LYS A 152 -39.87 4.45 -32.17
N GLU A 153 -39.78 5.43 -33.03
CA GLU A 153 -40.96 5.96 -33.70
C GLU A 153 -41.42 4.98 -34.78
N GLU A 154 -42.68 4.60 -34.70
CA GLU A 154 -43.32 3.76 -35.71
C GLU A 154 -43.79 4.63 -36.86
N ARG A 155 -43.38 4.29 -38.07
CA ARG A 155 -43.85 4.95 -39.31
C ARG A 155 -44.69 4.01 -40.12
N ILE A 156 -45.88 4.49 -40.48
CA ILE A 156 -46.77 3.83 -41.40
C ILE A 156 -46.50 4.39 -42.78
N GLU A 157 -46.09 3.54 -43.70
CA GLU A 157 -45.97 3.89 -45.10
C GLU A 157 -47.06 3.21 -45.87
N ASP A 158 -47.96 4.02 -46.39
CA ASP A 158 -49.02 3.57 -47.28
C ASP A 158 -48.45 3.45 -48.74
N LEU A 159 -48.36 2.22 -49.17
CA LEU A 159 -47.90 1.91 -50.52
C LEU A 159 -49.00 2.16 -51.63
N GLN A 160 -50.10 2.79 -51.26
CA GLN A 160 -51.21 3.12 -52.14
C GLN A 160 -51.73 1.93 -52.96
N ASN A 161 -51.66 0.74 -52.44
CA ASN A 161 -52.14 -0.47 -53.04
C ASN A 161 -53.19 -1.14 -52.17
N SER A 162 -54.36 -1.32 -52.66
CA SER A 162 -55.50 -1.92 -51.95
C SER A 162 -55.26 -3.38 -51.53
N TYR A 163 -54.25 -4.02 -52.00
CA TYR A 163 -53.89 -5.41 -51.66
C TYR A 163 -52.76 -5.56 -50.73
N MET A 164 -52.06 -4.48 -50.30
CA MET A 164 -50.99 -4.55 -49.39
C MET A 164 -51.26 -3.85 -48.06
N PRO A 165 -51.07 -4.50 -46.96
CA PRO A 165 -51.17 -3.87 -45.65
C PRO A 165 -50.09 -2.79 -45.52
N VAL A 166 -50.40 -1.86 -44.68
CA VAL A 166 -49.47 -0.82 -44.23
C VAL A 166 -48.19 -1.45 -43.71
N CYS A 167 -47.07 -1.00 -44.23
CA CYS A 167 -45.73 -1.48 -43.78
C CYS A 167 -45.11 -0.51 -42.79
N TYR A 168 -44.42 -1.02 -41.80
CA TYR A 168 -43.72 -0.24 -40.81
C TYR A 168 -42.27 -0.13 -41.16
N ALA A 169 -41.73 1.05 -40.97
CA ALA A 169 -40.31 1.27 -40.99
C ALA A 169 -39.84 1.70 -39.57
N TYR A 170 -39.09 0.86 -38.93
CA TYR A 170 -38.38 1.21 -37.68
C TYR A 170 -36.94 1.50 -38.02
N ASP A 171 -36.66 2.75 -38.29
CA ASP A 171 -35.28 3.18 -38.37
C ASP A 171 -34.67 3.20 -36.97
N MET A 172 -33.49 2.70 -36.86
CA MET A 172 -32.80 2.70 -35.60
C MET A 172 -31.67 3.71 -35.51
N LEU A 173 -31.44 3.98 -34.38
CA LEU A 173 -30.39 4.60 -33.58
C LEU A 173 -29.11 4.95 -34.35
N PRO A 174 -28.41 5.97 -33.91
CA PRO A 174 -27.30 6.53 -34.65
C PRO A 174 -26.28 5.46 -35.03
N THR A 175 -25.91 5.43 -36.30
CA THR A 175 -24.76 4.64 -36.74
C THR A 175 -23.44 5.28 -36.30
N ASP A 176 -23.45 6.56 -35.92
CA ASP A 176 -22.30 7.30 -35.47
C ASP A 176 -22.19 7.21 -33.94
N TYR A 177 -21.09 6.72 -33.45
CA TYR A 177 -20.83 6.67 -32.02
C TYR A 177 -20.53 8.06 -31.48
N GLN A 178 -21.46 8.60 -30.68
CA GLN A 178 -21.31 9.92 -30.07
C GLN A 178 -20.86 9.79 -28.63
N ASP A 179 -20.11 10.80 -28.15
CA ASP A 179 -19.81 10.92 -26.74
C ASP A 179 -21.09 11.14 -25.90
N LEU A 180 -21.21 10.42 -24.75
CA LEU A 180 -22.37 10.52 -23.86
C LEU A 180 -22.28 11.67 -22.86
N SER A 181 -21.30 12.56 -22.98
CA SER A 181 -21.07 13.69 -22.08
C SER A 181 -22.28 14.64 -21.98
N ARG A 182 -23.09 14.74 -23.02
CA ARG A 182 -24.30 15.58 -23.04
C ARG A 182 -25.37 15.10 -22.05
N ILE A 183 -25.41 13.80 -21.74
CA ILE A 183 -26.30 13.24 -20.71
C ILE A 183 -25.83 13.66 -19.33
N THR A 184 -24.54 13.58 -19.04
CA THR A 184 -23.99 14.00 -17.73
C THR A 184 -24.18 15.49 -17.51
N ASN A 185 -24.03 16.30 -18.55
CA ASN A 185 -24.17 17.75 -18.47
C ASN A 185 -25.59 18.22 -18.15
N ILE A 186 -26.59 17.55 -18.64
CA ILE A 186 -27.98 17.89 -18.28
C ILE A 186 -28.31 17.38 -16.88
N LEU A 187 -27.85 16.19 -16.51
CA LEU A 187 -28.15 15.58 -15.23
C LEU A 187 -27.60 16.36 -14.05
N ILE A 188 -26.44 17.01 -14.19
CA ILE A 188 -25.84 17.82 -13.09
C ILE A 188 -26.75 19.00 -12.69
N MET A 189 -27.60 19.46 -13.57
CA MET A 189 -28.54 20.56 -13.35
C MET A 189 -29.91 20.10 -12.86
N HIS A 190 -30.15 18.80 -12.82
CA HIS A 190 -31.44 18.20 -12.48
C HIS A 190 -31.27 17.18 -11.32
N PRO A 191 -31.12 17.65 -10.06
CA PRO A 191 -31.04 16.76 -8.91
C PRO A 191 -32.36 15.99 -8.74
N GLY A 192 -32.25 14.73 -8.30
CA GLY A 192 -33.41 13.86 -8.12
C GLY A 192 -33.96 13.31 -9.42
N SER A 193 -33.12 13.19 -10.46
CA SER A 193 -33.46 12.52 -11.71
C SER A 193 -32.58 11.31 -11.96
N ALA A 194 -33.03 10.38 -12.79
CA ALA A 194 -32.25 9.23 -13.21
C ALA A 194 -32.49 8.89 -14.68
N VAL A 195 -31.47 8.36 -15.35
CA VAL A 195 -31.54 7.77 -16.69
C VAL A 195 -31.13 6.31 -16.59
N SER A 196 -31.93 5.41 -17.09
CA SER A 196 -31.70 3.97 -17.08
C SER A 196 -31.69 3.41 -18.48
N PHE A 197 -30.59 2.84 -18.92
CA PHE A 197 -30.48 2.03 -20.12
C PHE A 197 -30.49 0.57 -19.73
N GLN A 198 -31.42 -0.21 -20.30
CA GLN A 198 -31.61 -1.61 -19.92
C GLN A 198 -31.63 -2.48 -21.16
N LEU A 199 -30.94 -3.59 -21.14
CA LEU A 199 -30.89 -4.60 -22.18
C LEU A 199 -31.24 -5.98 -21.64
N ILE A 200 -32.14 -6.67 -22.38
CA ILE A 200 -32.60 -8.04 -22.10
C ILE A 200 -32.27 -8.90 -23.31
N PRO A 201 -31.43 -9.93 -23.26
CA PRO A 201 -31.17 -10.82 -24.37
C PRO A 201 -32.49 -11.47 -24.87
N THR A 202 -32.67 -11.51 -26.18
CA THR A 202 -33.88 -12.08 -26.79
C THR A 202 -33.61 -12.73 -28.14
N TYR A 203 -34.62 -13.35 -28.74
CA TYR A 203 -34.57 -13.91 -30.10
C TYR A 203 -35.93 -13.71 -30.77
N TYR A 204 -35.95 -13.78 -32.13
CA TYR A 204 -37.19 -13.83 -32.84
C TYR A 204 -37.91 -15.16 -32.66
N ASN A 205 -39.17 -15.14 -32.30
CA ASN A 205 -40.00 -16.36 -32.27
C ASN A 205 -40.39 -16.81 -33.71
N ASN A 206 -40.96 -17.98 -33.83
CA ASN A 206 -41.31 -18.57 -35.13
C ASN A 206 -42.35 -17.75 -35.90
N GLU A 207 -43.30 -17.14 -35.19
CA GLU A 207 -44.32 -16.30 -35.78
C GLU A 207 -43.72 -14.99 -36.33
N GLU A 208 -42.84 -14.35 -35.55
CA GLU A 208 -42.11 -13.14 -35.99
C GLU A 208 -41.26 -13.44 -37.21
N LEU A 209 -40.51 -14.53 -37.23
CA LEU A 209 -39.68 -14.93 -38.38
C LEU A 209 -40.52 -15.22 -39.62
N ALA A 210 -41.64 -15.89 -39.47
CA ALA A 210 -42.52 -16.17 -40.57
C ALA A 210 -43.05 -14.88 -41.18
N GLU A 211 -43.48 -13.95 -40.34
CA GLU A 211 -44.03 -12.67 -40.76
C GLU A 211 -43.00 -11.75 -41.40
N LEU A 212 -41.76 -11.66 -40.79
CA LEU A 212 -40.66 -10.90 -41.40
C LEU A 212 -40.27 -11.45 -42.78
N ASN A 213 -40.21 -12.76 -42.95
CA ASN A 213 -39.95 -13.35 -44.26
C ASN A 213 -41.07 -13.06 -45.27
N ARG A 214 -42.32 -13.16 -44.84
CA ARG A 214 -43.48 -12.82 -45.70
C ARG A 214 -43.44 -11.37 -46.18
N LEU A 215 -43.22 -10.42 -45.25
CA LEU A 215 -43.12 -9.00 -45.56
C LEU A 215 -41.90 -8.69 -46.44
N SER A 216 -40.74 -9.25 -46.13
CA SER A 216 -39.55 -9.10 -46.94
C SER A 216 -39.74 -9.56 -48.38
N GLN A 217 -40.40 -10.70 -48.59
CA GLN A 217 -40.72 -11.20 -49.93
C GLN A 217 -41.71 -10.29 -50.66
N ASN A 218 -42.80 -9.93 -49.97
CA ASN A 218 -43.87 -9.10 -50.58
C ASN A 218 -43.36 -7.73 -51.00
N VAL A 219 -42.64 -7.04 -50.11
CA VAL A 219 -42.07 -5.71 -50.39
C VAL A 219 -40.98 -5.79 -51.48
N SER A 220 -40.22 -6.88 -51.52
CA SER A 220 -39.19 -7.14 -52.53
C SER A 220 -39.82 -7.35 -53.93
N MET A 221 -40.98 -8.03 -53.99
CA MET A 221 -41.74 -8.16 -55.29
C MET A 221 -42.23 -6.82 -55.78
N LEU A 222 -42.74 -5.95 -54.89
CA LEU A 222 -43.17 -4.59 -55.26
C LEU A 222 -41.98 -3.74 -55.70
N SER A 223 -40.83 -3.81 -55.09
CA SER A 223 -39.66 -3.02 -55.50
C SER A 223 -39.11 -3.41 -56.88
N GLN A 224 -39.27 -4.68 -57.27
CA GLN A 224 -38.84 -5.19 -58.58
C GLN A 224 -39.78 -4.89 -59.73
N GLY A 225 -40.85 -4.20 -59.47
CA GLY A 225 -41.76 -3.78 -60.50
C GLY A 225 -42.47 -4.93 -61.21
N VAL A 226 -43.32 -5.69 -60.51
CA VAL A 226 -44.24 -6.60 -61.18
C VAL A 226 -45.16 -5.77 -62.02
N SER A 227 -45.01 -5.82 -63.32
CA SER A 227 -45.73 -5.09 -64.31
C SER A 227 -47.14 -5.60 -64.41
N ASP A 228 -48.03 -5.21 -63.53
CA ASP A 228 -49.45 -5.35 -63.73
C ASP A 228 -49.98 -4.00 -64.19
N ARG A 229 -50.52 -3.97 -65.40
CA ARG A 229 -50.93 -2.80 -66.14
C ARG A 229 -52.04 -1.98 -65.49
N GLN A 230 -52.45 -2.27 -64.28
CA GLN A 230 -53.57 -1.57 -63.60
C GLN A 230 -53.14 -0.78 -62.38
N ILE A 231 -51.84 -0.79 -61.95
CA ILE A 231 -51.39 -0.08 -60.78
C ILE A 231 -50.76 1.25 -61.21
N GLY A 232 -51.41 2.33 -60.91
CA GLY A 232 -50.89 3.70 -61.12
C GLY A 232 -49.57 3.88 -60.32
N ASN A 233 -48.76 4.89 -60.70
CA ASN A 233 -47.46 5.23 -60.21
C ASN A 233 -47.28 5.02 -58.71
N VAL A 234 -46.94 3.80 -58.28
CA VAL A 234 -46.51 3.52 -56.98
C VAL A 234 -45.12 4.11 -56.83
N SER A 235 -44.85 4.74 -55.71
CA SER A 235 -43.49 5.24 -55.37
C SER A 235 -42.54 4.04 -55.19
N PHE A 236 -41.93 3.59 -56.27
CA PHE A 236 -40.94 2.48 -56.26
C PHE A 236 -39.79 2.74 -55.27
N THR A 237 -39.44 3.99 -55.00
CA THR A 237 -38.42 4.40 -54.08
C THR A 237 -38.72 3.97 -52.66
N ASN A 238 -39.94 4.10 -52.17
CA ASN A 238 -40.32 3.68 -50.81
C ASN A 238 -40.38 2.16 -50.71
N ALA A 239 -40.86 1.45 -51.75
CA ALA A 239 -40.85 -0.01 -51.74
C ALA A 239 -39.46 -0.61 -51.74
N ASP A 240 -38.48 0.02 -52.45
CA ASP A 240 -37.09 -0.42 -52.41
C ASP A 240 -36.44 -0.23 -51.04
N ARG A 241 -36.66 0.95 -50.44
CA ARG A 241 -36.19 1.23 -49.08
C ARG A 241 -36.76 0.23 -48.05
N LEU A 242 -38.03 -0.01 -48.09
CA LEU A 242 -38.68 -0.99 -47.21
C LEU A 242 -38.20 -2.42 -47.48
N SER A 243 -37.96 -2.80 -48.72
CA SER A 243 -37.40 -4.10 -49.07
C SER A 243 -36.01 -4.30 -48.46
N GLN A 244 -35.15 -3.27 -48.55
CA GLN A 244 -33.84 -3.31 -47.94
C GLN A 244 -33.91 -3.44 -46.41
N LEU A 245 -34.82 -2.68 -45.76
CA LEU A 245 -35.05 -2.70 -44.32
C LEU A 245 -35.54 -4.08 -43.84
N TYR A 246 -36.54 -4.67 -44.46
CA TYR A 246 -37.04 -5.98 -44.07
C TYR A 246 -36.05 -7.11 -44.35
N LYS A 247 -35.22 -6.99 -45.42
CA LYS A 247 -34.10 -7.92 -45.65
C LYS A 247 -33.03 -7.82 -44.55
N TYR A 248 -32.77 -6.60 -44.10
CA TYR A 248 -31.86 -6.39 -42.98
C TYR A 248 -32.39 -7.05 -41.71
N TYR A 249 -33.64 -6.85 -41.34
CA TYR A 249 -34.23 -7.46 -40.17
C TYR A 249 -34.33 -8.98 -40.27
N ALA A 250 -34.75 -9.54 -41.39
CA ALA A 250 -34.78 -10.98 -41.60
C ALA A 250 -33.38 -11.61 -41.54
N GLY A 251 -32.33 -10.87 -41.99
CA GLY A 251 -30.95 -11.25 -41.93
C GLY A 251 -30.39 -11.30 -40.47
N ASN A 252 -30.97 -10.51 -39.58
CA ASN A 252 -30.52 -10.43 -38.18
C ASN A 252 -30.90 -11.63 -37.32
N LYS A 253 -31.64 -12.62 -37.83
CA LYS A 253 -32.00 -13.84 -37.07
C LYS A 253 -30.85 -14.62 -36.49
N SER A 254 -29.65 -14.48 -37.03
CA SER A 254 -28.43 -15.15 -36.55
C SER A 254 -27.54 -14.25 -35.67
N ARG A 255 -27.89 -13.00 -35.51
CA ARG A 255 -27.16 -12.04 -34.67
C ARG A 255 -27.63 -12.07 -33.23
N ALA A 256 -26.84 -11.48 -32.33
CA ALA A 256 -27.26 -11.22 -30.96
C ALA A 256 -28.34 -10.12 -30.96
N LEU A 257 -29.46 -10.40 -30.33
CA LEU A 257 -30.60 -9.53 -30.24
C LEU A 257 -30.95 -9.22 -28.78
N PHE A 258 -31.38 -7.98 -28.55
CA PHE A 258 -31.78 -7.50 -27.24
C PHE A 258 -33.12 -6.80 -27.29
N GLN A 259 -33.95 -6.99 -26.26
CA GLN A 259 -34.99 -6.01 -25.96
C GLN A 259 -34.36 -4.89 -25.16
N TYR A 260 -34.78 -3.66 -25.43
CA TYR A 260 -34.23 -2.50 -24.77
C TYR A 260 -35.30 -1.68 -24.07
N ASN A 261 -34.92 -1.04 -22.97
CA ASN A 261 -35.67 0.01 -22.32
C ASN A 261 -34.74 1.20 -22.08
N ILE A 262 -35.21 2.40 -22.44
CA ILE A 262 -34.55 3.66 -22.14
C ILE A 262 -35.51 4.48 -21.31
N ILE A 263 -35.29 4.59 -20.01
CA ILE A 263 -36.23 5.16 -19.05
C ILE A 263 -35.58 6.36 -18.34
N ILE A 264 -36.38 7.39 -18.24
CA ILE A 264 -36.02 8.63 -17.55
C ILE A 264 -36.99 8.84 -16.39
N TYR A 265 -36.43 9.12 -15.21
CA TYR A 265 -37.15 9.41 -13.98
C TYR A 265 -36.83 10.83 -13.50
N GLY A 266 -37.83 11.51 -12.90
CA GLY A 266 -37.62 12.84 -12.33
C GLY A 266 -38.93 13.58 -12.09
N ASP A 267 -38.86 14.80 -11.59
CA ASP A 267 -39.99 15.69 -11.54
C ASP A 267 -40.41 16.17 -12.94
N PHE A 268 -41.59 16.80 -13.07
CA PHE A 268 -42.15 17.19 -14.37
C PHE A 268 -41.21 18.10 -15.20
N GLN A 269 -40.46 19.00 -14.54
CA GLN A 269 -39.55 19.92 -15.25
C GLN A 269 -38.26 19.19 -15.67
N SER A 270 -37.69 18.40 -14.77
CA SER A 270 -36.51 17.60 -15.05
C SER A 270 -36.75 16.54 -16.12
N LEU A 271 -37.90 15.87 -16.08
CA LEU A 271 -38.28 14.87 -17.10
C LEU A 271 -38.21 15.43 -18.51
N SER A 272 -38.89 16.54 -18.77
CA SER A 272 -38.95 17.12 -20.14
C SER A 272 -37.55 17.52 -20.63
N ALA A 273 -36.75 18.15 -19.77
CA ALA A 273 -35.40 18.60 -20.15
C ALA A 273 -34.44 17.40 -20.39
N VAL A 274 -34.45 16.43 -19.49
CA VAL A 274 -33.57 15.26 -19.56
C VAL A 274 -33.98 14.37 -20.74
N SER A 275 -35.27 14.05 -20.87
CA SER A 275 -35.77 13.21 -21.99
C SER A 275 -35.45 13.80 -23.35
N THR A 276 -35.67 15.11 -23.54
CA THR A 276 -35.33 15.78 -24.79
C THR A 276 -33.85 15.76 -25.09
N ARG A 277 -33.01 15.91 -24.06
CA ARG A 277 -31.55 15.86 -24.25
C ARG A 277 -31.05 14.43 -24.54
N VAL A 278 -31.61 13.43 -23.87
CA VAL A 278 -31.26 12.02 -24.13
C VAL A 278 -31.75 11.63 -25.53
N LEU A 279 -32.96 12.00 -25.90
CA LEU A 279 -33.49 11.79 -27.27
C LEU A 279 -32.58 12.43 -28.33
N GLY A 280 -32.18 13.68 -28.14
CA GLY A 280 -31.27 14.37 -29.04
C GLY A 280 -29.86 13.77 -29.09
N GLN A 281 -29.42 13.14 -28.01
CA GLN A 281 -28.15 12.41 -27.98
C GLN A 281 -28.23 11.08 -28.76
N LEU A 282 -29.36 10.41 -28.69
CA LEU A 282 -29.60 9.12 -29.34
C LEU A 282 -30.04 9.23 -30.80
N SER A 283 -30.37 10.44 -31.29
CA SER A 283 -30.78 10.67 -32.68
C SER A 283 -29.55 10.83 -33.57
N SER A 284 -29.66 10.31 -34.80
CA SER A 284 -28.60 10.48 -35.80
C SER A 284 -28.35 11.95 -36.15
N THR A 285 -27.09 12.34 -36.28
CA THR A 285 -26.69 13.70 -36.69
C THR A 285 -27.07 14.04 -38.12
N HIS A 286 -27.33 13.02 -38.94
CA HIS A 286 -27.63 13.19 -40.38
C HIS A 286 -29.12 13.23 -40.67
N GLN A 287 -29.96 13.09 -39.64
CA GLN A 287 -31.42 13.13 -39.83
C GLN A 287 -32.01 14.46 -39.36
N THR A 288 -32.98 14.96 -40.11
CA THR A 288 -33.69 16.20 -39.78
C THR A 288 -34.72 16.06 -38.66
N ALA A 289 -35.13 14.81 -38.37
CA ALA A 289 -36.04 14.47 -37.28
C ALA A 289 -35.56 13.19 -36.55
N PRO A 290 -35.74 13.11 -35.25
CA PRO A 290 -35.38 11.89 -34.52
C PRO A 290 -36.33 10.74 -34.89
N ASN A 291 -35.77 9.54 -35.06
CA ASN A 291 -36.53 8.30 -35.25
C ASN A 291 -37.02 7.71 -33.94
N LEU A 292 -36.96 8.48 -32.88
CA LEU A 292 -37.33 8.13 -31.55
C LEU A 292 -38.41 9.07 -31.02
N GLN A 293 -39.28 8.56 -30.18
CA GLN A 293 -40.34 9.33 -29.52
C GLN A 293 -40.29 9.15 -28.01
N ILE A 294 -40.83 10.16 -27.31
CA ILE A 294 -40.96 10.13 -25.85
C ILE A 294 -42.39 9.67 -25.53
N VAL A 295 -42.51 8.65 -24.70
CA VAL A 295 -43.75 8.10 -24.19
C VAL A 295 -43.85 8.33 -22.70
N ASN A 296 -44.98 8.85 -22.21
CA ASN A 296 -45.23 8.98 -20.78
C ASN A 296 -45.68 7.64 -20.21
N LEU A 297 -45.08 7.21 -19.10
CA LEU A 297 -45.44 6.00 -18.39
C LEU A 297 -46.07 6.34 -17.04
N ASP A 298 -46.94 5.49 -16.54
CA ASP A 298 -47.42 5.60 -15.17
C ASP A 298 -46.35 5.12 -14.18
N CYS A 299 -45.82 6.05 -13.44
CA CYS A 299 -44.80 5.75 -12.42
C CYS A 299 -45.31 4.79 -11.34
N ALA A 300 -46.59 4.80 -11.02
CA ALA A 300 -47.17 3.88 -10.05
C ALA A 300 -47.16 2.44 -10.58
N GLU A 301 -47.43 2.26 -11.87
CA GLU A 301 -47.38 0.97 -12.53
C GLU A 301 -45.97 0.45 -12.65
N VAL A 302 -45.03 1.30 -13.05
CA VAL A 302 -43.59 0.99 -13.10
C VAL A 302 -43.04 0.72 -11.69
N SER A 303 -43.56 1.43 -10.67
CA SER A 303 -43.12 1.31 -9.26
C SER A 303 -43.76 0.15 -8.52
N SER A 304 -45.00 -0.21 -8.86
CA SER A 304 -45.76 -1.26 -8.14
C SER A 304 -45.22 -2.68 -8.36
N SER A 305 -44.30 -2.81 -9.30
CA SER A 305 -43.65 -4.10 -9.59
C SER A 305 -42.76 -4.62 -8.48
N GLN A 306 -42.72 -3.89 -7.29
CA GLN A 306 -42.63 -4.51 -6.02
C GLN A 306 -41.43 -5.00 -5.36
N GLU A 307 -41.35 -5.14 -4.19
CA GLU A 307 -40.43 -5.85 -3.32
C GLU A 307 -38.97 -5.46 -3.54
N LYS A 308 -38.55 -4.34 -3.01
CA LYS A 308 -37.11 -4.01 -2.73
C LYS A 308 -36.07 -4.00 -3.89
N LEU A 309 -36.42 -4.48 -5.11
CA LEU A 309 -35.49 -4.59 -6.25
C LEU A 309 -35.98 -3.83 -7.50
N PHE A 310 -36.72 -2.85 -7.32
CA PHE A 310 -37.37 -1.97 -8.25
C PHE A 310 -36.46 -1.17 -9.16
N PRO A 311 -36.87 -0.75 -10.34
CA PRO A 311 -37.81 -1.42 -11.25
C PRO A 311 -37.12 -2.56 -11.99
N GLN A 312 -37.89 -3.61 -12.32
CA GLN A 312 -37.33 -4.74 -13.05
C GLN A 312 -37.40 -4.50 -14.55
N PRO A 313 -36.34 -4.71 -15.33
CA PRO A 313 -36.31 -4.48 -16.75
C PRO A 313 -37.41 -5.22 -17.55
N TRP A 314 -37.73 -6.46 -17.15
CA TRP A 314 -38.80 -7.27 -17.78
C TRP A 314 -40.17 -6.64 -17.62
N VAL A 315 -40.48 -6.19 -16.40
CA VAL A 315 -41.78 -5.56 -16.11
C VAL A 315 -41.91 -4.24 -16.85
N VAL A 316 -40.85 -3.44 -16.91
CA VAL A 316 -40.86 -2.20 -17.72
C VAL A 316 -41.06 -2.53 -19.19
N ASN A 317 -40.45 -3.57 -19.71
CA ASN A 317 -40.61 -4.01 -21.07
C ASN A 317 -42.06 -4.45 -21.34
N ASP A 318 -42.68 -5.20 -20.45
CA ASP A 318 -44.06 -5.61 -20.56
C ASP A 318 -45.04 -4.43 -20.55
N ILE A 319 -44.77 -3.40 -19.73
CA ILE A 319 -45.58 -2.16 -19.71
C ILE A 319 -45.47 -1.46 -21.05
N LEU A 320 -44.26 -1.32 -21.61
CA LEU A 320 -44.04 -0.71 -22.91
C LEU A 320 -44.72 -1.48 -24.04
N LEU A 321 -44.65 -2.80 -24.04
CA LEU A 321 -45.32 -3.65 -24.99
C LEU A 321 -46.86 -3.51 -24.91
N ASN A 322 -47.43 -3.47 -23.72
CA ASN A 322 -48.86 -3.25 -23.51
C ASN A 322 -49.29 -1.85 -23.96
N HIS A 323 -48.47 -0.84 -23.69
CA HIS A 323 -48.72 0.53 -24.20
C HIS A 323 -48.77 0.53 -25.72
N ASN A 324 -47.81 -0.12 -26.38
CA ASN A 324 -47.72 -0.19 -27.84
C ASN A 324 -48.94 -0.90 -28.45
N ARG A 325 -49.41 -2.00 -27.86
CA ARG A 325 -50.59 -2.75 -28.29
C ARG A 325 -51.86 -1.89 -28.31
N ASN A 326 -51.97 -0.91 -27.44
CA ASN A 326 -53.13 -0.02 -27.33
C ASN A 326 -53.04 1.19 -28.23
N THR A 327 -51.98 1.34 -29.05
CA THR A 327 -51.91 2.40 -30.05
C THR A 327 -52.88 2.19 -31.21
N ALA A 328 -53.25 3.27 -31.90
CA ALA A 328 -54.12 3.19 -33.05
C ALA A 328 -53.55 2.33 -34.19
N ILE A 329 -52.27 2.17 -34.25
CA ILE A 329 -51.53 1.39 -35.23
C ILE A 329 -51.83 -0.10 -35.08
N TRP A 330 -51.62 -0.64 -33.91
CA TRP A 330 -51.79 -2.07 -33.62
C TRP A 330 -53.26 -2.49 -33.43
N GLY A 331 -54.09 -1.57 -33.02
CA GLY A 331 -55.52 -1.77 -32.88
C GLY A 331 -56.29 -1.71 -34.20
N SER A 332 -55.70 -1.28 -35.31
CA SER A 332 -56.37 -1.06 -36.58
C SER A 332 -56.66 -2.35 -37.37
N GLY A 333 -56.05 -3.45 -37.02
CA GLY A 333 -56.18 -4.73 -37.73
C GLY A 333 -55.47 -4.82 -39.08
N TYR A 334 -54.82 -3.71 -39.53
CA TYR A 334 -54.04 -3.68 -40.77
C TYR A 334 -52.62 -4.27 -40.64
N VAL A 335 -52.17 -4.54 -39.41
CA VAL A 335 -50.85 -5.02 -39.09
C VAL A 335 -50.88 -6.35 -38.39
N SER A 336 -49.93 -7.20 -38.74
CA SER A 336 -49.82 -8.46 -38.07
C SER A 336 -49.42 -8.29 -36.62
N ASN A 337 -50.23 -8.80 -35.71
CA ASN A 337 -49.93 -8.82 -34.29
C ASN A 337 -48.64 -9.61 -33.94
N ALA A 338 -48.10 -10.41 -34.88
CA ALA A 338 -46.85 -11.12 -34.69
C ALA A 338 -45.65 -10.17 -34.51
N LEU A 339 -45.72 -8.93 -35.02
CA LEU A 339 -44.57 -8.01 -34.94
C LEU A 339 -44.69 -6.91 -33.87
N TYR A 340 -45.71 -6.98 -32.97
CA TYR A 340 -45.91 -5.95 -31.95
C TYR A 340 -44.72 -5.71 -31.00
N ARG A 341 -43.88 -6.70 -30.83
CA ARG A 341 -42.67 -6.65 -30.00
C ARG A 341 -41.46 -6.05 -30.76
N PHE A 342 -41.57 -6.00 -32.08
CA PHE A 342 -40.49 -5.66 -32.97
C PHE A 342 -39.84 -4.27 -32.74
N PRO A 343 -40.59 -3.19 -32.40
CA PRO A 343 -40.02 -1.86 -32.11
C PRO A 343 -39.05 -1.86 -30.95
N PHE A 344 -39.17 -2.83 -30.06
CA PHE A 344 -38.34 -2.94 -28.84
C PHE A 344 -37.16 -3.90 -29.01
N ILE A 345 -36.98 -4.50 -30.19
CA ILE A 345 -35.85 -5.40 -30.48
C ILE A 345 -34.77 -4.65 -31.24
N ILE A 346 -33.53 -4.81 -30.80
CA ILE A 346 -32.35 -4.20 -31.39
C ILE A 346 -31.25 -5.24 -31.58
N THR A 347 -30.36 -4.96 -32.53
CA THR A 347 -29.14 -5.75 -32.71
C THR A 347 -28.06 -5.32 -31.71
N VAL A 348 -27.02 -6.13 -31.58
CA VAL A 348 -25.85 -5.79 -30.76
C VAL A 348 -25.18 -4.49 -31.24
N ASP A 349 -25.12 -4.24 -32.54
CA ASP A 349 -24.51 -3.03 -33.10
C ASP A 349 -25.31 -1.78 -32.72
N GLU A 350 -26.65 -1.89 -32.80
CA GLU A 350 -27.53 -0.84 -32.34
C GLU A 350 -27.44 -0.60 -30.84
N ALA A 351 -27.37 -1.67 -30.03
CA ALA A 351 -27.20 -1.60 -28.60
C ALA A 351 -25.88 -0.90 -28.22
N ALA A 352 -24.78 -1.26 -28.84
CA ALA A 352 -23.47 -0.68 -28.57
C ALA A 352 -23.37 0.82 -28.89
N SER A 353 -24.26 1.33 -29.76
CA SER A 353 -24.29 2.76 -30.10
C SER A 353 -24.64 3.64 -28.89
N PHE A 354 -25.45 3.17 -27.96
CA PHE A 354 -25.89 3.92 -26.77
C PHE A 354 -25.61 3.23 -25.44
N PHE A 355 -25.58 1.91 -25.39
CA PHE A 355 -25.35 1.15 -24.15
C PHE A 355 -23.84 1.04 -23.86
N ARG A 356 -23.28 2.12 -23.37
CA ARG A 356 -21.86 2.22 -23.03
C ARG A 356 -21.65 3.27 -21.95
N LEU A 357 -20.50 3.23 -21.32
CA LEU A 357 -20.12 4.20 -20.30
C LEU A 357 -19.50 5.45 -20.95
N PRO A 358 -19.63 6.62 -20.32
CA PRO A 358 -19.01 7.84 -20.81
C PRO A 358 -17.48 7.78 -20.69
N ILE A 359 -16.80 8.53 -21.55
CA ILE A 359 -15.35 8.76 -21.54
C ILE A 359 -15.12 10.21 -21.16
N GLY A 360 -14.11 10.48 -20.33
CA GLY A 360 -13.75 11.84 -19.93
C GLY A 360 -13.04 12.59 -21.05
N ASP A 361 -13.38 13.88 -21.23
CA ASP A 361 -12.78 14.80 -22.18
C ASP A 361 -12.51 16.13 -21.45
N ASP A 362 -11.50 16.90 -21.90
CA ASP A 362 -11.17 18.23 -21.39
C ASP A 362 -12.33 19.23 -21.43
N ARG A 363 -13.33 18.98 -22.28
CA ARG A 363 -14.41 19.93 -22.53
C ARG A 363 -15.51 19.87 -21.50
N VAL A 364 -15.90 18.68 -21.03
CA VAL A 364 -17.04 18.57 -20.12
C VAL A 364 -17.09 17.25 -19.35
N ASN A 365 -16.65 17.25 -18.11
CA ASN A 365 -16.80 16.13 -17.20
C ASN A 365 -17.54 16.53 -15.92
N ALA A 366 -18.60 17.32 -16.11
CA ALA A 366 -19.37 17.82 -15.00
C ALA A 366 -20.04 16.65 -14.24
N GLY A 367 -19.69 16.51 -12.97
CA GLY A 367 -20.33 15.60 -12.05
C GLY A 367 -19.79 14.17 -11.97
N LEU A 368 -18.86 13.78 -12.84
CA LEU A 368 -18.15 12.52 -12.79
C LEU A 368 -16.66 12.75 -12.45
N THR A 369 -16.09 11.85 -11.67
CA THR A 369 -14.64 11.87 -11.43
C THR A 369 -13.95 11.30 -12.66
N VAL A 370 -12.99 12.05 -13.21
CA VAL A 370 -12.20 11.63 -14.37
C VAL A 370 -10.83 11.18 -13.90
N ASN A 371 -10.41 10.02 -14.35
CA ASN A 371 -9.07 9.52 -14.10
C ASN A 371 -8.13 10.03 -15.20
N GLU A 372 -7.29 10.98 -14.88
CA GLU A 372 -6.28 11.55 -15.78
C GLU A 372 -4.94 10.79 -15.75
N THR A 373 -4.78 9.87 -14.81
CA THR A 373 -3.54 9.10 -14.65
C THR A 373 -3.66 7.78 -15.37
N GLY A 374 -3.33 7.80 -16.65
CA GLY A 374 -3.42 6.64 -17.51
C GLY A 374 -2.58 5.47 -17.07
N LYS A 375 -3.25 4.35 -16.84
CA LYS A 375 -2.60 3.06 -16.85
C LYS A 375 -3.08 2.31 -18.08
N ALA A 376 -2.13 2.10 -19.01
CA ALA A 376 -2.33 1.12 -20.05
C ALA A 376 -2.77 -0.21 -19.39
N ASN A 377 -3.69 -0.93 -20.02
CA ASN A 377 -3.98 -2.31 -19.66
C ASN A 377 -2.67 -3.07 -19.72
N LYS A 378 -1.98 -3.14 -18.59
CA LYS A 378 -0.86 -4.03 -18.48
C LYS A 378 -1.46 -5.40 -18.26
N THR A 379 -1.21 -6.29 -19.19
CA THR A 379 -1.39 -7.72 -18.95
C THR A 379 -0.35 -8.09 -17.92
N TYR A 380 -0.71 -8.00 -16.66
CA TYR A 380 0.16 -8.44 -15.57
C TYR A 380 0.44 -9.93 -15.76
N SER A 381 1.71 -10.32 -15.76
CA SER A 381 2.05 -11.74 -15.76
C SER A 381 1.37 -12.40 -14.55
N GLN A 382 1.01 -13.69 -14.67
CA GLN A 382 0.44 -14.44 -13.54
C GLN A 382 1.28 -14.35 -12.26
N ASN A 383 2.59 -14.12 -12.39
CA ASN A 383 3.51 -13.91 -11.27
C ASN A 383 3.28 -12.59 -10.51
N LEU A 384 2.61 -11.62 -11.10
CA LEU A 384 2.25 -10.35 -10.49
C LEU A 384 0.87 -10.39 -9.85
N ILE A 385 -0.05 -11.14 -10.44
CA ILE A 385 -1.42 -11.36 -9.94
C ILE A 385 -1.39 -12.22 -8.67
N ASN A 386 -0.41 -13.11 -8.55
CA ASN A 386 -0.12 -13.79 -7.29
C ASN A 386 0.60 -12.80 -6.37
N ALA A 387 -0.05 -12.38 -5.30
CA ALA A 387 0.41 -11.34 -4.36
C ALA A 387 1.82 -11.53 -3.78
N GLY A 388 2.49 -12.64 -4.08
CA GLY A 388 3.76 -13.04 -3.46
C GLY A 388 3.52 -13.66 -2.08
N ASP A 389 4.60 -13.76 -1.30
CA ASP A 389 4.55 -14.35 0.04
C ASP A 389 3.90 -13.39 1.06
N ILE A 390 4.04 -12.08 0.84
CA ILE A 390 3.53 -11.02 1.72
C ILE A 390 2.75 -10.01 0.90
N GLU A 391 1.43 -9.98 1.07
CA GLU A 391 0.57 -8.98 0.44
C GLU A 391 0.81 -7.59 1.07
N ILE A 392 1.01 -6.57 0.25
CA ILE A 392 1.28 -5.20 0.73
C ILE A 392 0.17 -4.21 0.41
N GLY A 393 -0.75 -4.56 -0.48
CA GLY A 393 -1.84 -3.70 -0.88
C GLY A 393 -2.50 -4.14 -2.17
N LYS A 394 -3.34 -3.26 -2.71
CA LYS A 394 -4.04 -3.48 -3.97
C LYS A 394 -3.57 -2.49 -5.03
N LEU A 395 -3.52 -2.93 -6.27
CA LEU A 395 -3.26 -2.04 -7.39
C LEU A 395 -4.43 -1.06 -7.54
N LYS A 396 -4.12 0.22 -7.67
CA LYS A 396 -5.15 1.24 -7.88
C LYS A 396 -5.79 1.12 -9.26
N SER A 397 -5.06 0.61 -10.23
CA SER A 397 -5.54 0.32 -11.58
C SER A 397 -6.54 -0.84 -11.64
N SER A 398 -6.50 -1.74 -10.65
CA SER A 398 -7.37 -2.90 -10.56
C SER A 398 -7.55 -3.30 -9.11
N ALA A 399 -8.62 -2.83 -8.48
CA ALA A 399 -8.91 -3.11 -7.06
C ALA A 399 -9.11 -4.61 -6.76
N ALA A 400 -9.32 -5.44 -7.79
CA ALA A 400 -9.39 -6.89 -7.65
C ALA A 400 -8.02 -7.55 -7.48
N ASN A 401 -6.93 -6.88 -7.90
CA ASN A 401 -5.60 -7.45 -7.90
C ASN A 401 -4.79 -6.99 -6.68
N SER A 402 -4.47 -7.92 -5.81
CA SER A 402 -3.50 -7.71 -4.74
C SER A 402 -2.08 -7.78 -5.28
N ILE A 403 -1.19 -7.01 -4.67
CA ILE A 403 0.24 -7.03 -4.96
C ILE A 403 1.04 -7.28 -3.69
N GLY A 404 2.13 -8.00 -3.81
CA GLY A 404 2.97 -8.35 -2.67
C GLY A 404 4.41 -8.63 -3.04
N PHE A 405 5.23 -8.86 -2.03
CA PHE A 405 6.64 -9.22 -2.17
C PHE A 405 6.85 -10.71 -1.93
N THR A 406 7.76 -11.30 -2.67
CA THR A 406 8.35 -12.56 -2.27
C THR A 406 9.47 -12.33 -1.25
N LEU A 407 9.79 -13.33 -0.43
CA LEU A 407 10.94 -13.25 0.48
C LEU A 407 12.26 -12.98 -0.26
N LYS A 408 12.36 -13.42 -1.52
CA LYS A 408 13.51 -13.13 -2.38
C LYS A 408 13.60 -11.67 -2.81
N ASP A 409 12.45 -11.01 -3.01
CA ASP A 409 12.44 -9.58 -3.33
C ASP A 409 12.95 -8.78 -2.14
N LEU A 410 12.50 -9.09 -0.93
CA LEU A 410 12.90 -8.38 0.29
C LEU A 410 14.40 -8.48 0.60
N ALA A 411 15.06 -9.52 0.15
CA ALA A 411 16.52 -9.64 0.25
C ALA A 411 17.29 -8.63 -0.61
N LYS A 412 16.63 -7.97 -1.59
CA LYS A 412 17.27 -7.02 -2.54
C LYS A 412 17.22 -5.57 -2.08
N HIS A 413 16.88 -5.34 -0.85
CA HIS A 413 16.78 -4.03 -0.22
C HIS A 413 15.62 -3.16 -0.69
N MET A 414 15.16 -2.30 0.21
CA MET A 414 13.97 -1.45 0.02
C MET A 414 14.25 -0.01 0.42
N LEU A 415 13.70 0.93 -0.35
CA LEU A 415 13.61 2.33 0.00
C LEU A 415 12.13 2.70 0.24
N ILE A 416 11.82 3.32 1.36
CA ILE A 416 10.49 3.80 1.71
C ILE A 416 10.58 5.30 1.93
N VAL A 417 9.97 6.10 1.05
CA VAL A 417 10.04 7.56 1.14
C VAL A 417 8.66 8.21 1.15
N GLY A 418 8.58 9.40 1.75
CA GLY A 418 7.34 10.19 1.77
C GLY A 418 7.25 11.16 2.93
N THR A 419 6.40 12.16 2.81
CA THR A 419 6.19 13.18 3.85
C THR A 419 5.63 12.57 5.15
N PRO A 420 5.74 13.26 6.30
CA PRO A 420 5.10 12.84 7.54
C PRO A 420 3.58 12.65 7.37
N GLY A 421 3.03 11.58 7.97
CA GLY A 421 1.61 11.28 7.89
C GLY A 421 1.14 10.66 6.56
N SER A 422 2.02 10.36 5.61
CA SER A 422 1.66 9.76 4.32
C SER A 422 1.37 8.25 4.37
N GLY A 423 1.74 7.55 5.46
CA GLY A 423 1.48 6.12 5.65
C GLY A 423 2.73 5.23 5.75
N LYS A 424 3.94 5.78 5.67
CA LYS A 424 5.22 5.02 5.76
C LYS A 424 5.25 4.05 6.94
N THR A 425 5.09 4.57 8.16
CA THR A 425 5.18 3.74 9.38
C THR A 425 4.08 2.69 9.46
N THR A 426 2.85 3.01 9.01
CA THR A 426 1.75 2.04 8.96
C THR A 426 2.05 0.89 8.00
N PHE A 427 2.61 1.20 6.84
CA PHE A 427 3.08 0.22 5.85
C PHE A 427 4.20 -0.66 6.44
N SER A 428 5.23 -0.04 7.03
CA SER A 428 6.37 -0.75 7.62
C SER A 428 5.95 -1.66 8.77
N VAL A 429 5.05 -1.21 9.65
CA VAL A 429 4.48 -2.01 10.74
C VAL A 429 3.76 -3.24 10.17
N GLY A 430 2.93 -3.06 9.14
CA GLY A 430 2.22 -4.16 8.50
C GLY A 430 3.15 -5.18 7.83
N LEU A 431 4.23 -4.72 7.20
CA LEU A 431 5.25 -5.58 6.59
C LEU A 431 5.99 -6.41 7.67
N LEU A 432 6.45 -5.75 8.73
CA LEU A 432 7.22 -6.39 9.81
C LEU A 432 6.39 -7.42 10.59
N ASP A 433 5.13 -7.10 10.89
CA ASP A 433 4.24 -8.01 11.61
C ASP A 433 3.99 -9.30 10.82
N ARG A 434 3.76 -9.19 9.51
CA ARG A 434 3.60 -10.35 8.62
C ARG A 434 4.89 -11.13 8.43
N LEU A 435 6.04 -10.46 8.32
CA LEU A 435 7.34 -11.13 8.24
C LEU A 435 7.55 -12.10 9.41
N TRP A 436 7.17 -11.68 10.62
CA TRP A 436 7.30 -12.54 11.79
C TRP A 436 6.19 -13.57 11.91
N LYS A 437 4.92 -13.16 11.82
CA LYS A 437 3.77 -14.05 12.06
C LYS A 437 3.63 -15.12 10.99
N ASP A 438 3.80 -14.75 9.73
CA ASP A 438 3.52 -15.64 8.60
C ASP A 438 4.74 -16.47 8.21
N HIS A 439 5.94 -15.90 8.37
CA HIS A 439 7.18 -16.49 7.85
C HIS A 439 8.26 -16.73 8.90
N HIS A 440 8.08 -16.28 10.14
CA HIS A 440 9.07 -16.36 11.22
C HIS A 440 10.43 -15.76 10.85
N ILE A 441 10.44 -14.73 10.02
CA ILE A 441 11.65 -13.98 9.68
C ILE A 441 11.88 -12.90 10.73
N PRO A 442 12.96 -12.99 11.53
CA PRO A 442 13.27 -11.97 12.52
C PRO A 442 13.67 -10.67 11.85
N PHE A 443 13.28 -9.57 12.48
CA PHE A 443 13.60 -8.23 12.00
C PHE A 443 14.25 -7.37 13.08
N LEU A 444 15.01 -6.38 12.64
CA LEU A 444 15.58 -5.34 13.47
C LEU A 444 15.08 -3.97 12.99
N VAL A 445 14.51 -3.19 13.89
CA VAL A 445 14.16 -1.79 13.63
C VAL A 445 15.11 -0.90 14.42
N ILE A 446 15.74 0.07 13.74
CA ILE A 446 16.52 1.13 14.38
C ILE A 446 15.71 2.43 14.19
N GLU A 447 15.22 2.97 15.30
CA GLU A 447 14.32 4.13 15.34
C GLU A 447 14.98 5.33 16.04
N PRO A 448 15.58 6.28 15.30
CA PRO A 448 16.34 7.39 15.88
C PRO A 448 15.50 8.51 16.50
N ALA A 449 14.27 8.73 16.03
CA ALA A 449 13.53 9.96 16.34
C ALA A 449 12.22 9.76 17.11
N LYS A 450 11.56 8.61 16.90
CA LYS A 450 10.24 8.34 17.45
C LYS A 450 10.21 7.02 18.19
N ASN A 451 9.04 6.61 18.69
CA ASN A 451 8.81 5.34 19.38
C ASN A 451 7.51 4.70 18.88
N GLU A 452 7.35 4.64 17.56
CA GLU A 452 6.11 4.19 16.94
C GLU A 452 6.05 2.66 16.76
N TYR A 453 7.19 2.01 16.56
CA TYR A 453 7.27 0.56 16.31
C TYR A 453 7.09 -0.29 17.55
N ARG A 454 7.31 0.27 18.76
CA ARG A 454 7.09 -0.44 20.02
C ARG A 454 5.66 -1.00 20.17
N ALA A 455 4.71 -0.40 19.47
CA ALA A 455 3.33 -0.87 19.44
C ALA A 455 3.19 -2.32 18.96
N LEU A 456 4.13 -2.83 18.15
CA LEU A 456 4.19 -4.22 17.71
C LEU A 456 4.30 -5.24 18.86
N VAL A 457 4.74 -4.84 20.03
CA VAL A 457 4.78 -5.73 21.22
C VAL A 457 3.39 -6.27 21.59
N GLN A 458 2.33 -5.56 21.20
CA GLN A 458 0.95 -5.98 21.41
C GLN A 458 0.54 -7.14 20.49
N SER A 459 1.15 -7.24 19.34
CA SER A 459 0.87 -8.29 18.33
C SER A 459 1.96 -9.37 18.27
N ILE A 460 3.17 -9.06 18.75
CA ILE A 460 4.34 -9.96 18.78
C ILE A 460 4.88 -10.02 20.20
N PRO A 461 4.45 -10.99 21.03
CA PRO A 461 4.91 -11.10 22.42
C PRO A 461 6.41 -11.35 22.61
N GLU A 462 7.09 -11.93 21.60
CA GLU A 462 8.52 -12.20 21.60
C GLU A 462 9.38 -10.99 21.22
N LEU A 463 8.75 -9.87 20.85
CA LEU A 463 9.43 -8.65 20.41
C LEU A 463 10.33 -8.11 21.54
N GLN A 464 11.57 -7.87 21.19
CA GLN A 464 12.56 -7.26 22.07
C GLN A 464 12.62 -5.75 21.80
N VAL A 465 12.45 -4.94 22.85
CA VAL A 465 12.56 -3.48 22.72
C VAL A 465 13.67 -3.00 23.63
N PHE A 466 14.67 -2.31 23.08
CA PHE A 466 15.76 -1.70 23.82
C PHE A 466 15.70 -0.17 23.72
N THR A 467 15.96 0.51 24.83
CA THR A 467 15.81 1.97 24.97
C THR A 467 17.13 2.63 25.44
N PRO A 468 18.15 2.74 24.57
CA PRO A 468 19.40 3.44 24.90
C PRO A 468 19.11 4.85 25.43
N GLY A 469 19.77 5.22 26.53
CA GLY A 469 19.51 6.48 27.24
C GLY A 469 18.42 6.41 28.31
N LYS A 470 17.53 5.40 28.28
CA LYS A 470 16.51 5.14 29.31
C LYS A 470 16.75 3.78 29.99
N ASN A 471 17.87 3.67 30.68
CA ASN A 471 18.31 2.38 31.28
C ASN A 471 17.35 1.81 32.33
N PHE A 472 16.39 2.58 32.80
CA PHE A 472 15.39 2.13 33.80
C PHE A 472 14.17 1.46 33.14
N ILE A 473 14.03 1.53 31.80
CA ILE A 473 12.92 0.90 31.04
C ILE A 473 13.40 -0.43 30.50
N SER A 474 14.25 -0.40 29.46
CA SER A 474 14.87 -1.58 28.83
C SER A 474 16.26 -1.18 28.34
N PRO A 475 17.28 -1.36 29.19
CA PRO A 475 18.63 -0.89 28.88
C PRO A 475 19.21 -1.54 27.63
N PHE A 476 19.95 -0.77 26.84
CA PHE A 476 20.74 -1.28 25.74
C PHE A 476 22.21 -1.41 26.18
N VAL A 477 22.59 -2.62 26.56
CA VAL A 477 23.95 -2.91 26.96
C VAL A 477 24.79 -3.23 25.75
N PHE A 478 25.69 -2.32 25.41
CA PHE A 478 26.55 -2.47 24.25
C PHE A 478 27.98 -2.01 24.55
N ASN A 479 28.92 -2.89 24.31
CA ASN A 479 30.34 -2.60 24.40
C ASN A 479 30.95 -2.70 23.00
N PRO A 480 31.35 -1.57 22.40
CA PRO A 480 31.88 -1.56 21.03
C PRO A 480 33.21 -2.24 20.87
N PHE A 481 33.92 -2.53 21.98
CA PHE A 481 35.25 -3.15 21.95
C PHE A 481 35.21 -4.67 22.03
N VAL A 482 34.06 -5.28 22.19
CA VAL A 482 33.91 -6.75 22.20
C VAL A 482 33.56 -7.21 20.78
N PRO A 483 34.44 -7.93 20.08
CA PRO A 483 34.17 -8.47 18.77
C PRO A 483 32.96 -9.40 18.80
N PRO A 484 32.06 -9.37 17.77
CA PRO A 484 31.02 -10.37 17.64
C PRO A 484 31.60 -11.79 17.51
N LYS A 485 30.78 -12.79 17.81
CA LYS A 485 31.13 -14.20 17.76
C LYS A 485 31.74 -14.58 16.37
N ASN A 486 32.85 -15.34 16.41
CA ASN A 486 33.58 -15.84 15.23
C ASN A 486 34.18 -14.76 14.31
N VAL A 487 34.17 -13.49 14.73
CA VAL A 487 34.82 -12.40 13.99
C VAL A 487 36.31 -12.32 14.33
N ARG A 488 37.19 -12.26 13.33
CA ARG A 488 38.62 -12.06 13.50
C ARG A 488 38.94 -10.68 14.06
N LEU A 489 39.82 -10.61 15.07
CA LEU A 489 40.15 -9.36 15.75
C LEU A 489 40.68 -8.29 14.79
N GLU A 490 41.58 -8.65 13.87
CA GLU A 490 42.19 -7.69 12.93
C GLU A 490 41.11 -7.03 12.02
N THR A 491 40.16 -7.84 11.51
CA THR A 491 39.04 -7.33 10.74
C THR A 491 38.18 -6.40 11.60
N TYR A 492 37.96 -6.77 12.86
CA TYR A 492 37.13 -5.98 13.76
C TYR A 492 37.75 -4.63 14.14
N LYS A 493 39.06 -4.57 14.33
CA LYS A 493 39.79 -3.31 14.61
C LYS A 493 39.56 -2.29 13.48
N SER A 494 39.68 -2.73 12.23
CA SER A 494 39.41 -1.86 11.07
C SER A 494 37.96 -1.41 11.02
N THR A 495 37.03 -2.32 11.32
CA THR A 495 35.59 -2.04 11.42
C THR A 495 35.29 -1.00 12.50
N LEU A 496 35.90 -1.15 13.67
CA LEU A 496 35.74 -0.22 14.79
C LEU A 496 36.25 1.18 14.47
N LYS A 497 37.40 1.29 13.82
CA LYS A 497 37.95 2.57 13.36
C LYS A 497 36.95 3.28 12.41
N THR A 498 36.42 2.55 11.43
CA THR A 498 35.45 3.07 10.46
C THR A 498 34.16 3.56 11.13
N ALA A 499 33.64 2.80 12.10
CA ALA A 499 32.45 3.17 12.85
C ALA A 499 32.61 4.47 13.63
N PHE A 500 33.72 4.59 14.35
CA PHE A 500 34.01 5.81 15.11
C PHE A 500 34.23 7.02 14.18
N ALA A 501 34.88 6.84 13.03
CA ALA A 501 35.04 7.89 12.04
C ALA A 501 33.71 8.33 11.40
N ALA A 502 32.74 7.43 11.28
CA ALA A 502 31.38 7.73 10.80
C ALA A 502 30.51 8.50 11.81
N GLY A 503 30.79 8.33 13.10
CA GLY A 503 29.99 8.97 14.16
C GLY A 503 30.67 10.15 14.85
N VAL A 504 31.99 10.28 14.71
CA VAL A 504 32.77 11.33 15.38
C VAL A 504 33.71 11.97 14.35
N SER A 505 33.67 13.29 14.23
CA SER A 505 34.59 14.00 13.35
C SER A 505 36.04 13.78 13.79
N MET A 506 36.83 13.06 12.99
CA MET A 506 38.23 12.75 13.22
C MET A 506 39.09 13.37 12.14
N SER A 507 39.73 14.49 12.46
CA SER A 507 40.75 15.11 11.59
C SER A 507 42.15 14.61 11.97
N THR A 508 43.02 14.57 10.97
CA THR A 508 44.44 14.28 11.22
C THR A 508 45.03 15.30 12.22
N PRO A 509 45.77 14.91 13.27
CA PRO A 509 46.29 13.55 13.54
C PRO A 509 45.41 12.65 14.40
N LEU A 510 44.18 13.04 14.75
CA LEU A 510 43.29 12.31 15.65
C LEU A 510 42.95 10.89 15.20
N ASP A 511 42.75 10.72 13.88
CA ASP A 511 42.49 9.43 13.26
C ASP A 511 43.62 8.43 13.45
N LYS A 512 44.85 8.91 13.38
CA LYS A 512 46.05 8.07 13.62
C LYS A 512 46.24 7.72 15.08
N ILE A 513 46.06 8.70 15.98
CA ILE A 513 46.12 8.45 17.43
C ILE A 513 45.06 7.41 17.82
N PHE A 514 43.88 7.50 17.24
CA PHE A 514 42.80 6.57 17.50
C PHE A 514 43.14 5.13 17.04
N GLU A 515 43.71 4.98 15.85
CA GLU A 515 44.17 3.71 15.30
C GLU A 515 45.25 3.06 16.20
N ASP A 516 46.27 3.84 16.58
CA ASP A 516 47.33 3.37 17.44
C ASP A 516 46.77 3.00 18.81
N THR A 517 45.84 3.78 19.34
CA THR A 517 45.17 3.45 20.62
C THR A 517 44.37 2.15 20.53
N ILE A 518 43.64 1.88 19.44
CA ILE A 518 42.95 0.60 19.25
C ILE A 518 43.95 -0.55 19.36
N ASN A 519 45.06 -0.47 18.65
CA ASN A 519 46.08 -1.51 18.66
C ASN A 519 46.72 -1.70 20.02
N ASN A 520 47.10 -0.60 20.67
CA ASN A 520 47.72 -0.64 22.03
C ASN A 520 46.75 -1.20 23.05
N CYS A 521 45.50 -0.74 23.03
CA CYS A 521 44.51 -1.19 24.01
C CYS A 521 44.21 -2.69 23.89
N TYR A 522 44.04 -3.22 22.68
CA TYR A 522 43.85 -4.68 22.50
C TYR A 522 45.10 -5.47 22.94
N SER A 523 46.30 -4.96 22.69
CA SER A 523 47.54 -5.56 23.13
C SER A 523 47.64 -5.57 24.65
N ASP A 524 47.41 -4.44 25.33
CA ASP A 524 47.48 -4.27 26.77
C ASP A 524 46.50 -5.17 27.52
N TYR A 525 45.31 -5.37 26.91
CA TYR A 525 44.27 -6.27 27.41
C TYR A 525 44.44 -7.72 26.93
N ARG A 526 45.63 -8.08 26.38
CA ARG A 526 46.06 -9.45 26.03
C ARG A 526 45.21 -10.13 24.97
N TRP A 527 44.71 -9.39 24.04
CA TRP A 527 44.11 -9.93 22.82
C TRP A 527 45.23 -10.25 21.83
N LEU A 528 45.96 -11.37 22.10
CA LEU A 528 47.27 -11.61 21.51
C LEU A 528 47.22 -12.20 20.10
N ASP A 529 46.12 -12.81 19.72
CA ASP A 529 45.98 -13.45 18.43
C ASP A 529 44.92 -12.78 17.56
N SER A 530 45.41 -11.96 16.63
CA SER A 530 44.57 -11.21 15.73
C SER A 530 43.95 -12.06 14.59
N TYR A 531 44.46 -13.24 14.34
CA TYR A 531 44.10 -14.09 13.22
C TYR A 531 43.17 -15.23 13.58
N THR A 532 42.97 -15.51 14.86
CA THR A 532 42.02 -16.53 15.32
C THR A 532 40.68 -15.92 15.74
N THR A 533 39.64 -16.71 15.70
CA THR A 533 38.30 -16.34 16.19
C THR A 533 38.08 -16.63 17.68
N ASP A 534 38.97 -17.39 18.31
CA ASP A 534 38.87 -17.79 19.73
C ASP A 534 39.66 -16.87 20.66
N ASN A 535 39.74 -15.62 20.39
CA ASN A 535 40.52 -14.66 21.13
C ASN A 535 39.93 -14.42 22.53
N LYS A 536 40.68 -14.75 23.58
CA LYS A 536 40.24 -14.68 24.99
C LYS A 536 40.99 -13.58 25.78
N GLY A 537 41.13 -12.41 25.17
CA GLY A 537 41.66 -11.25 25.88
C GLY A 537 40.77 -10.77 27.03
N GLN A 538 41.31 -9.92 27.89
CA GLN A 538 40.51 -9.28 28.93
C GLN A 538 39.60 -8.23 28.30
N ILE A 539 38.33 -8.23 28.70
CA ILE A 539 37.35 -7.25 28.22
C ILE A 539 37.65 -5.87 28.80
N PHE A 540 37.65 -4.84 27.98
CA PHE A 540 37.77 -3.45 28.38
C PHE A 540 36.58 -2.64 27.84
N ASN A 541 36.31 -1.48 28.44
CA ASN A 541 35.19 -0.61 28.04
C ASN A 541 35.70 0.76 27.56
N ILE A 542 34.80 1.70 27.30
CA ILE A 542 35.15 3.05 26.84
C ILE A 542 36.00 3.83 27.85
N THR A 543 35.82 3.61 29.16
CA THR A 543 36.61 4.28 30.18
C THR A 543 38.06 3.77 30.16
N ASP A 544 38.26 2.47 30.00
CA ASP A 544 39.59 1.86 29.84
C ASP A 544 40.25 2.34 28.54
N PHE A 545 39.45 2.42 27.43
CA PHE A 545 39.93 2.93 26.14
C PHE A 545 40.37 4.39 26.20
N ILE A 546 39.64 5.26 26.90
CA ILE A 546 40.03 6.69 27.09
C ILE A 546 41.34 6.80 27.80
N LYS A 547 41.61 5.93 28.78
CA LYS A 547 42.87 5.91 29.49
C LYS A 547 44.02 5.49 28.57
N CYS A 548 43.85 4.43 27.82
CA CYS A 548 44.80 3.99 26.80
C CYS A 548 45.05 5.08 25.74
N PHE A 549 43.98 5.78 25.30
CA PHE A 549 44.10 6.91 24.37
C PHE A 549 44.97 8.03 24.95
N GLN A 550 44.79 8.36 26.22
CA GLN A 550 45.60 9.39 26.86
C GLN A 550 47.09 8.96 26.98
N GLU A 551 47.33 7.69 27.34
CA GLU A 551 48.69 7.14 27.41
C GLU A 551 49.36 7.13 26.03
N THR A 552 48.68 6.64 24.98
CA THR A 552 49.18 6.66 23.59
C THR A 552 49.46 8.05 23.13
N PHE A 553 48.56 9.01 23.44
CA PHE A 553 48.73 10.41 23.08
C PHE A 553 49.94 11.04 23.77
N ASP A 554 50.15 10.78 25.06
CA ASP A 554 51.29 11.29 25.81
C ASP A 554 52.62 10.67 25.35
N GLU A 555 52.63 9.38 24.97
CA GLU A 555 53.79 8.70 24.39
C GLU A 555 54.24 9.28 23.03
N ILE A 556 53.28 9.68 22.17
CA ILE A 556 53.60 10.31 20.87
C ILE A 556 54.23 11.68 21.05
N GLY A 557 53.92 12.37 22.14
CA GLY A 557 54.60 13.61 22.51
C GLY A 557 54.28 14.81 21.62
N TYR A 558 53.07 14.93 21.09
CA TYR A 558 52.65 16.06 20.25
C TYR A 558 52.75 17.41 20.96
N THR A 559 53.18 18.43 20.22
CA THR A 559 53.32 19.82 20.69
C THR A 559 52.48 20.76 19.83
N GLY A 560 52.20 21.97 20.30
CA GLY A 560 51.44 22.97 19.55
C GLY A 560 49.96 22.59 19.34
N ASP A 561 49.43 22.83 18.18
CA ASP A 561 48.01 22.60 17.84
C ASP A 561 47.60 21.14 17.89
N ALA A 562 48.50 20.23 17.56
CA ALA A 562 48.25 18.78 17.66
C ALA A 562 47.96 18.35 19.10
N LYS A 563 48.53 19.01 20.12
CA LYS A 563 48.23 18.78 21.53
C LYS A 563 46.77 19.17 21.86
N ASN A 564 46.29 20.26 21.29
CA ASN A 564 44.91 20.68 21.52
C ASN A 564 43.90 19.74 20.82
N ILE A 565 44.24 19.23 19.63
CA ILE A 565 43.43 18.25 18.89
C ILE A 565 43.31 16.96 19.71
N GLY A 566 44.40 16.41 20.27
CA GLY A 566 44.35 15.23 21.10
C GLY A 566 43.50 15.41 22.37
N ARG A 567 43.63 16.58 23.02
CA ARG A 567 42.78 16.93 24.17
C ARG A 567 41.30 17.01 23.80
N ALA A 568 40.98 17.58 22.66
CA ALA A 568 39.61 17.61 22.14
C ALA A 568 39.07 16.20 21.88
N GLY A 569 39.89 15.28 21.36
CA GLY A 569 39.60 13.87 21.22
C GLY A 569 39.20 13.20 22.55
N ILE A 570 39.96 13.45 23.59
CA ILE A 570 39.66 12.93 24.93
C ILE A 570 38.31 13.43 25.45
N VAL A 571 37.99 14.73 25.22
CA VAL A 571 36.72 15.32 25.64
C VAL A 571 35.54 14.67 24.87
N ARG A 572 35.69 14.46 23.56
CA ARG A 572 34.66 13.75 22.75
C ARG A 572 34.46 12.31 23.22
N LEU A 573 35.52 11.56 23.44
CA LEU A 573 35.42 10.18 23.97
C LEU A 573 34.76 10.14 25.36
N LYS A 574 35.05 11.13 26.24
CA LYS A 574 34.41 11.23 27.55
C LYS A 574 32.90 11.45 27.48
N SER A 575 32.37 12.11 26.44
CA SER A 575 30.93 12.28 26.25
C SER A 575 30.21 10.95 25.94
N LEU A 576 30.95 9.93 25.49
CA LEU A 576 30.43 8.62 25.16
C LEU A 576 30.36 7.65 26.35
N VAL A 577 30.94 8.02 27.50
CA VAL A 577 31.00 7.15 28.68
C VAL A 577 29.62 6.72 29.15
N ASN A 578 28.62 7.62 29.11
CA ASN A 578 27.26 7.29 29.55
C ASN A 578 26.59 6.25 28.66
N LEU A 579 27.05 6.06 27.41
CA LEU A 579 26.48 5.11 26.46
C LEU A 579 27.20 3.76 26.45
N PHE A 580 28.54 3.76 26.63
CA PHE A 580 29.38 2.60 26.39
C PHE A 580 30.21 2.15 27.63
N ASP A 581 29.88 2.64 28.83
CA ASP A 581 30.56 2.25 30.05
C ASP A 581 30.08 0.86 30.55
N ASN A 582 30.01 -0.09 29.63
CA ASN A 582 29.61 -1.47 29.91
C ASN A 582 30.73 -2.43 29.52
N TYR A 583 30.96 -3.47 30.32
CA TYR A 583 31.90 -4.54 29.98
C TYR A 583 31.23 -5.64 29.15
N TYR A 584 29.93 -5.79 29.28
CA TYR A 584 29.16 -6.76 28.52
C TYR A 584 28.50 -6.09 27.29
N SER A 585 28.07 -6.93 26.38
CA SER A 585 27.31 -6.51 25.21
C SER A 585 26.18 -7.49 24.98
N ILE A 586 25.02 -6.99 24.56
CA ILE A 586 23.98 -7.85 24.03
C ILE A 586 24.56 -8.54 22.77
N PRO A 587 24.58 -9.90 22.73
CA PRO A 587 25.08 -10.59 21.54
C PRO A 587 24.35 -10.18 20.28
N ILE A 588 25.06 -9.95 19.18
CA ILE A 588 24.43 -9.66 17.86
C ILE A 588 23.51 -10.82 17.44
N GLU A 589 23.84 -12.03 17.82
CA GLU A 589 23.00 -13.21 17.62
C GLU A 589 21.62 -13.05 18.28
N ASP A 590 21.55 -12.53 19.50
CA ASP A 590 20.28 -12.29 20.21
C ASP A 590 19.44 -11.22 19.49
N ILE A 591 20.09 -10.18 18.94
CA ILE A 591 19.44 -9.09 18.19
C ILE A 591 18.85 -9.59 16.85
N LEU A 592 19.55 -10.52 16.20
CA LEU A 592 19.16 -11.04 14.87
C LEU A 592 18.28 -12.29 14.93
N SER A 593 18.16 -12.96 16.09
CA SER A 593 17.37 -14.19 16.21
C SER A 593 15.90 -13.98 16.47
N LYS A 594 15.51 -12.79 16.92
CA LYS A 594 14.13 -12.41 17.24
C LYS A 594 13.79 -11.02 16.72
N PRO A 595 12.51 -10.69 16.57
CA PRO A 595 12.07 -9.33 16.33
C PRO A 595 12.62 -8.39 17.38
N THR A 596 13.32 -7.35 16.95
CA THR A 596 14.03 -6.44 17.85
C THR A 596 13.84 -4.98 17.40
N ILE A 597 13.62 -4.09 18.37
CA ILE A 597 13.54 -2.64 18.17
C ILE A 597 14.56 -1.96 19.06
N ILE A 598 15.33 -1.03 18.48
CA ILE A 598 16.28 -0.17 19.21
C ILE A 598 15.83 1.28 19.03
N GLU A 599 15.36 1.89 20.13
CA GLU A 599 14.81 3.24 20.15
C GLU A 599 15.86 4.24 20.64
N LEU A 600 16.33 5.12 19.78
CA LEU A 600 17.36 6.11 20.11
C LEU A 600 16.78 7.49 20.45
N ALA A 601 15.47 7.62 20.54
CA ALA A 601 14.79 8.92 20.76
C ALA A 601 15.25 9.62 22.05
N ALA A 602 15.66 8.88 23.08
CA ALA A 602 16.13 9.44 24.35
C ALA A 602 17.54 10.04 24.29
N ILE A 603 18.29 9.79 23.23
CA ILE A 603 19.62 10.35 23.02
C ILE A 603 19.43 11.67 22.26
N GLU A 604 19.75 12.80 22.86
CA GLU A 604 19.56 14.12 22.24
C GLU A 604 20.60 14.44 21.16
N ASN A 605 21.85 14.00 21.36
CA ASN A 605 22.96 14.30 20.47
C ASN A 605 22.93 13.45 19.19
N SER A 606 22.84 14.08 18.02
CA SER A 606 22.80 13.42 16.71
C SER A 606 24.06 12.63 16.37
N GLU A 607 25.26 13.14 16.75
CA GLU A 607 26.54 12.44 16.53
C GLU A 607 26.56 11.11 17.34
N GLN A 608 26.05 11.13 18.56
CA GLN A 608 25.96 9.92 19.38
C GLN A 608 24.98 8.89 18.81
N LYS A 609 23.85 9.35 18.27
CA LYS A 609 22.91 8.48 17.54
C LYS A 609 23.58 7.84 16.33
N ALA A 610 24.22 8.65 15.50
CA ALA A 610 24.92 8.19 14.31
C ALA A 610 26.02 7.17 14.65
N LEU A 611 26.77 7.41 15.73
CA LEU A 611 27.81 6.49 16.21
C LEU A 611 27.24 5.15 16.63
N ILE A 612 26.14 5.13 17.41
CA ILE A 612 25.49 3.86 17.83
C ILE A 612 25.00 3.10 16.62
N ILE A 613 24.34 3.79 15.66
CA ILE A 613 23.84 3.16 14.43
C ILE A 613 25.03 2.58 13.64
N ALA A 614 26.09 3.34 13.43
CA ALA A 614 27.26 2.90 12.68
C ALA A 614 27.96 1.69 13.36
N LEU A 615 28.16 1.73 14.69
CA LEU A 615 28.73 0.62 15.45
C LEU A 615 27.87 -0.63 15.37
N LEU A 616 26.56 -0.49 15.49
CA LEU A 616 25.63 -1.60 15.41
C LEU A 616 25.60 -2.22 14.00
N LEU A 617 25.46 -1.40 12.96
CA LEU A 617 25.43 -1.87 11.58
C LEU A 617 26.72 -2.58 11.18
N LEU A 618 27.89 -2.05 11.59
CA LEU A 618 29.19 -2.68 11.33
C LEU A 618 29.39 -3.97 12.13
N SER A 619 28.91 -4.01 13.37
CA SER A 619 28.94 -5.26 14.17
C SER A 619 28.05 -6.33 13.56
N ILE A 620 26.88 -5.93 13.01
CA ILE A 620 25.98 -6.84 12.28
C ILE A 620 26.65 -7.33 11.00
N LEU A 621 27.23 -6.44 10.20
CA LEU A 621 27.93 -6.82 8.98
C LEU A 621 29.09 -7.80 9.28
N ALA A 622 29.91 -7.50 10.28
CA ALA A 622 30.99 -8.39 10.70
C ALA A 622 30.47 -9.77 11.16
N TYR A 623 29.39 -9.78 11.95
CA TYR A 623 28.77 -11.02 12.41
C TYR A 623 28.19 -11.85 11.26
N VAL A 624 27.45 -11.22 10.34
CA VAL A 624 26.84 -11.89 9.19
C VAL A 624 27.92 -12.49 8.29
N ASN A 625 28.97 -11.71 7.98
CA ASN A 625 30.08 -12.19 7.15
C ASN A 625 30.84 -13.38 7.79
N ALA A 626 30.89 -13.45 9.12
CA ALA A 626 31.58 -14.53 9.82
C ALA A 626 30.71 -15.78 10.06
N ASN A 627 29.39 -15.63 10.18
CA ASN A 627 28.51 -16.69 10.66
C ASN A 627 27.48 -17.18 9.63
N TYR A 628 27.14 -16.39 8.60
CA TYR A 628 26.18 -16.78 7.59
C TYR A 628 26.88 -17.43 6.39
N ILE A 629 26.43 -18.58 5.98
CA ILE A 629 27.02 -19.35 4.90
C ILE A 629 25.98 -19.53 3.80
N GLY A 630 26.42 -19.26 2.55
CA GLY A 630 25.71 -19.64 1.34
C GLY A 630 24.55 -18.74 0.95
N GLU A 631 24.07 -18.92 -0.29
CA GLU A 631 22.86 -18.30 -0.83
C GLU A 631 21.65 -18.96 -0.17
N GLY A 632 21.13 -18.31 0.85
CA GLY A 632 19.88 -18.67 1.52
C GLY A 632 18.74 -17.76 1.11
N GLY A 633 17.48 -18.14 1.38
CA GLY A 633 16.35 -17.24 1.38
C GLY A 633 16.53 -16.12 2.40
N LEU A 634 15.55 -15.21 2.51
CA LEU A 634 15.56 -14.13 3.50
C LEU A 634 15.70 -14.72 4.92
N ARG A 635 16.74 -14.32 5.65
CA ARG A 635 17.03 -14.76 7.02
C ARG A 635 16.70 -13.68 8.06
N ASN A 636 16.96 -12.43 7.70
CA ASN A 636 16.76 -11.28 8.56
C ASN A 636 16.30 -10.08 7.73
N PHE A 637 15.54 -9.19 8.35
CA PHE A 637 15.14 -7.93 7.74
C PHE A 637 15.47 -6.76 8.67
N ILE A 638 16.20 -5.76 8.19
CA ILE A 638 16.62 -4.61 8.98
C ILE A 638 15.92 -3.37 8.44
N LEU A 639 15.21 -2.65 9.28
CA LEU A 639 14.60 -1.36 8.96
C LEU A 639 15.37 -0.24 9.66
N LEU A 640 15.92 0.67 8.88
CA LEU A 640 16.53 1.91 9.36
C LEU A 640 15.57 3.08 9.09
N GLU A 641 14.94 3.57 10.15
CA GLU A 641 14.06 4.74 10.11
C GLU A 641 14.85 6.03 10.20
N GLU A 642 14.31 7.11 9.58
CA GLU A 642 14.90 8.45 9.57
C GLU A 642 16.41 8.40 9.28
N ALA A 643 16.76 7.70 8.21
CA ALA A 643 18.15 7.35 7.88
C ALA A 643 19.07 8.59 7.70
N HIS A 644 18.46 9.76 7.44
CA HIS A 644 19.18 11.02 7.38
C HIS A 644 19.97 11.34 8.67
N VAL A 645 19.58 10.83 9.82
CA VAL A 645 20.34 10.99 11.07
C VAL A 645 21.77 10.46 10.93
N LEU A 646 21.96 9.43 10.12
CA LEU A 646 23.27 8.84 9.80
C LEU A 646 23.84 9.36 8.48
N LEU A 647 22.98 9.64 7.49
CA LEU A 647 23.35 9.75 6.08
C LEU A 647 23.29 11.18 5.53
N ASP A 648 22.88 12.19 6.31
CA ASP A 648 22.62 13.54 5.81
C ASP A 648 23.79 14.07 4.97
N ALA A 649 23.54 14.19 3.66
CA ALA A 649 24.53 14.59 2.68
C ALA A 649 24.80 16.10 2.66
N ASP A 650 23.92 16.91 3.26
CA ASP A 650 23.94 18.37 3.18
C ASP A 650 24.86 19.05 4.24
N THR A 651 25.58 18.27 5.06
CA THR A 651 26.51 18.85 6.04
C THR A 651 27.73 19.43 5.34
N ASN A 652 27.77 20.76 5.23
CA ASN A 652 28.96 21.50 4.80
C ASN A 652 30.10 21.34 5.84
N VAL A 653 31.01 20.44 5.58
CA VAL A 653 32.23 20.30 6.35
C VAL A 653 33.32 21.15 5.70
N GLY A 654 33.96 22.02 6.47
CA GLY A 654 35.05 22.84 5.97
C GLY A 654 36.18 22.03 5.34
N GLU A 655 36.88 22.64 4.36
CA GLU A 655 38.02 22.02 3.68
C GLU A 655 39.04 21.45 4.70
N GLY A 656 39.36 20.17 4.61
CA GLY A 656 40.35 19.46 5.44
C GLY A 656 39.83 18.64 6.61
N SER A 657 38.50 18.56 6.85
CA SER A 657 37.88 17.66 7.84
C SER A 657 37.30 16.43 7.17
N ALA A 658 37.53 15.26 7.79
CA ALA A 658 36.82 14.05 7.37
C ALA A 658 35.30 14.26 7.55
N ASN A 659 34.53 14.03 6.49
CA ASN A 659 33.06 14.15 6.54
C ASN A 659 32.44 12.86 7.10
N PRO A 660 31.91 12.85 8.33
CA PRO A 660 31.32 11.66 8.94
C PRO A 660 30.16 11.07 8.12
N SER A 661 29.33 11.95 7.53
CA SER A 661 28.21 11.52 6.69
C SER A 661 28.67 10.80 5.42
N ALA A 662 29.75 11.26 4.78
CA ALA A 662 30.32 10.57 3.61
C ALA A 662 30.87 9.18 3.98
N ILE A 663 31.51 9.06 5.15
CA ILE A 663 32.00 7.77 5.66
C ILE A 663 30.78 6.85 5.98
N ALA A 664 29.75 7.38 6.60
CA ALA A 664 28.52 6.66 6.91
C ALA A 664 27.78 6.19 5.65
N GLN A 665 27.69 7.05 4.63
CA GLN A 665 27.13 6.66 3.32
C GLN A 665 27.95 5.53 2.68
N GLY A 666 29.29 5.66 2.68
CA GLY A 666 30.19 4.60 2.21
C GLY A 666 29.99 3.27 2.95
N LEU A 667 29.78 3.32 4.25
CA LEU A 667 29.45 2.17 5.07
C LEU A 667 28.15 1.51 4.66
N VAL A 668 27.06 2.29 4.54
CA VAL A 668 25.73 1.77 4.17
C VAL A 668 25.76 1.22 2.74
N LYS A 669 26.41 1.89 1.79
CA LYS A 669 26.61 1.38 0.43
C LYS A 669 27.32 0.01 0.43
N ARG A 670 28.40 -0.11 1.18
CA ARG A 670 29.13 -1.37 1.31
C ARG A 670 28.24 -2.44 1.94
N MET A 671 27.50 -2.11 2.97
CA MET A 671 26.59 -3.02 3.63
C MET A 671 25.49 -3.51 2.67
N LEU A 672 24.85 -2.62 1.91
CA LEU A 672 23.86 -3.00 0.89
C LEU A 672 24.44 -3.92 -0.19
N ALA A 673 25.68 -3.69 -0.60
CA ALA A 673 26.32 -4.52 -1.60
C ALA A 673 26.68 -5.93 -1.10
N GLU A 674 27.17 -6.05 0.13
CA GLU A 674 27.71 -7.30 0.69
C GLU A 674 26.63 -8.19 1.34
N ILE A 675 25.71 -7.60 2.12
CA ILE A 675 24.82 -8.36 3.03
C ILE A 675 23.70 -9.11 2.30
N ARG A 676 23.38 -8.67 1.08
CA ARG A 676 22.37 -9.29 0.23
C ARG A 676 22.64 -10.78 -0.04
N SER A 677 23.90 -11.13 -0.32
CA SER A 677 24.31 -12.50 -0.62
C SER A 677 24.10 -13.47 0.57
N TYR A 678 23.97 -12.94 1.79
CA TYR A 678 23.72 -13.72 2.99
C TYR A 678 22.25 -13.81 3.40
N GLY A 679 21.34 -13.27 2.58
CA GLY A 679 19.91 -13.31 2.85
C GLY A 679 19.46 -12.30 3.91
N VAL A 680 20.13 -11.16 4.04
CA VAL A 680 19.71 -10.07 4.92
C VAL A 680 19.16 -8.92 4.07
N GLY A 681 17.86 -8.65 4.22
CA GLY A 681 17.21 -7.51 3.59
C GLY A 681 17.36 -6.25 4.44
N ILE A 682 17.54 -5.10 3.79
CA ILE A 682 17.59 -3.80 4.46
C ILE A 682 16.53 -2.90 3.84
N ALA A 683 15.67 -2.32 4.67
CA ALA A 683 14.79 -1.23 4.31
C ALA A 683 15.31 0.09 4.90
N ILE A 684 15.36 1.10 4.07
CA ILE A 684 15.72 2.46 4.47
C ILE A 684 14.47 3.32 4.33
N ALA A 685 13.98 3.85 5.46
CA ALA A 685 12.82 4.71 5.49
C ALA A 685 13.24 6.16 5.80
N ASP A 686 12.80 7.10 4.96
CA ASP A 686 13.12 8.52 5.14
C ASP A 686 12.01 9.42 4.57
N GLN A 687 12.09 10.69 4.86
CA GLN A 687 11.19 11.70 4.34
C GLN A 687 11.64 12.20 2.96
N SER A 688 12.94 12.17 2.68
CA SER A 688 13.56 12.74 1.47
C SER A 688 14.62 11.79 0.89
N PRO A 689 14.45 11.30 -0.35
CA PRO A 689 15.47 10.50 -1.01
C PRO A 689 16.79 11.26 -1.22
N ARG A 690 16.77 12.59 -1.33
CA ARG A 690 17.98 13.41 -1.44
C ARG A 690 18.88 13.28 -0.22
N LYS A 691 18.32 13.29 0.97
CA LYS A 691 19.06 13.16 2.23
C LYS A 691 19.69 11.78 2.43
N VAL A 692 19.08 10.77 1.88
CA VAL A 692 19.61 9.40 1.90
C VAL A 692 20.82 9.24 0.97
N GLY A 693 20.83 9.97 -0.13
CA GLY A 693 21.90 9.95 -1.13
C GLY A 693 21.56 9.11 -2.36
N ILE A 694 21.84 9.66 -3.54
CA ILE A 694 21.46 9.10 -4.85
C ILE A 694 21.97 7.67 -5.04
N ASP A 695 23.19 7.38 -4.64
CA ASP A 695 23.79 6.05 -4.79
C ASP A 695 23.07 4.98 -3.94
N ILE A 696 22.63 5.35 -2.75
CA ILE A 696 21.86 4.44 -1.88
C ILE A 696 20.47 4.19 -2.47
N VAL A 697 19.84 5.24 -3.02
CA VAL A 697 18.57 5.10 -3.75
C VAL A 697 18.73 4.13 -4.94
N ALA A 698 19.84 4.20 -5.67
CA ALA A 698 20.12 3.32 -6.80
C ALA A 698 20.36 1.85 -6.37
N LEU A 699 20.94 1.61 -5.20
CA LEU A 699 21.24 0.26 -4.70
C LEU A 699 20.02 -0.50 -4.14
N THR A 700 18.92 0.18 -3.89
CA THR A 700 17.68 -0.46 -3.44
C THR A 700 16.83 -0.90 -4.63
N ASP A 701 16.48 -2.18 -4.72
CA ASP A 701 15.65 -2.72 -5.81
C ASP A 701 14.17 -2.33 -5.65
N ILE A 702 13.67 -2.41 -4.41
CA ILE A 702 12.28 -2.05 -4.09
C ILE A 702 12.21 -0.57 -3.70
N LYS A 703 11.30 0.16 -4.33
CA LYS A 703 11.01 1.56 -3.98
C LYS A 703 9.52 1.72 -3.72
N VAL A 704 9.19 2.18 -2.50
CA VAL A 704 7.83 2.50 -2.07
C VAL A 704 7.78 3.99 -1.79
N ALA A 705 7.16 4.74 -2.68
CA ALA A 705 7.09 6.19 -2.59
C ALA A 705 5.68 6.64 -2.25
N PHE A 706 5.50 7.09 -1.03
CA PHE A 706 4.32 7.83 -0.60
C PHE A 706 4.40 9.27 -1.10
N ARG A 707 3.48 10.12 -0.65
CA ARG A 707 3.42 11.51 -1.07
C ARG A 707 4.77 12.22 -0.93
N LEU A 708 5.26 12.80 -2.02
CA LEU A 708 6.45 13.66 -2.09
C LEU A 708 6.07 14.97 -2.77
N VAL A 709 6.50 16.10 -2.19
CA VAL A 709 6.13 17.44 -2.67
C VAL A 709 7.30 18.15 -3.31
N GLU A 710 8.50 18.00 -2.75
CA GLU A 710 9.70 18.69 -3.19
C GLU A 710 10.15 18.22 -4.59
N GLY A 711 10.51 19.19 -5.46
CA GLY A 711 10.85 18.92 -6.86
C GLY A 711 12.05 17.99 -7.00
N GLN A 712 13.16 18.30 -6.30
CA GLN A 712 14.39 17.51 -6.37
C GLN A 712 14.20 16.07 -5.86
N ASP A 713 13.40 15.88 -4.82
CA ASP A 713 13.08 14.54 -4.31
C ASP A 713 12.32 13.71 -5.33
N LYS A 714 11.37 14.33 -6.03
CA LYS A 714 10.61 13.67 -7.10
C LYS A 714 11.49 13.31 -8.28
N GLU A 715 12.41 14.19 -8.69
CA GLU A 715 13.35 13.96 -9.79
C GLU A 715 14.32 12.79 -9.48
N ILE A 716 14.88 12.73 -8.28
CA ILE A 716 15.76 11.63 -7.87
C ILE A 716 15.02 10.30 -7.95
N LEU A 717 13.78 10.26 -7.46
CA LEU A 717 12.97 9.06 -7.50
C LEU A 717 12.58 8.69 -8.94
N ALA A 718 12.12 9.66 -9.73
CA ALA A 718 11.72 9.45 -11.13
C ALA A 718 12.88 8.90 -11.96
N ASN A 719 14.07 9.46 -11.82
CA ASN A 719 15.29 9.01 -12.52
C ASN A 719 15.69 7.57 -12.12
N SER A 720 15.42 7.17 -10.87
CA SER A 720 15.76 5.83 -10.36
C SER A 720 14.70 4.76 -10.67
N THR A 721 13.50 5.15 -11.15
CA THR A 721 12.37 4.26 -11.39
C THR A 721 11.76 4.38 -12.78
N SER A 722 12.32 5.24 -13.62
CA SER A 722 11.78 5.56 -14.97
C SER A 722 10.33 6.05 -14.95
N MET A 723 9.95 6.84 -13.95
CA MET A 723 8.62 7.46 -13.86
C MET A 723 8.39 8.44 -15.00
N SER A 724 7.17 8.44 -15.56
CA SER A 724 6.73 9.47 -16.47
C SER A 724 6.50 10.82 -15.76
N GLU A 725 6.47 11.91 -16.50
CA GLU A 725 6.18 13.26 -15.94
C GLU A 725 4.82 13.31 -15.24
N THR A 726 3.82 12.61 -15.77
CA THR A 726 2.49 12.49 -15.17
C THR A 726 2.51 11.77 -13.84
N GLN A 727 3.24 10.66 -13.72
CA GLN A 727 3.43 9.92 -12.48
C GLN A 727 4.20 10.77 -11.45
N MET A 728 5.23 11.50 -11.89
CA MET A 728 5.98 12.42 -11.03
C MET A 728 5.10 13.57 -10.49
N ALA A 729 4.23 14.13 -11.32
CA ALA A 729 3.26 15.13 -10.87
C ALA A 729 2.23 14.55 -9.88
N ARG A 730 1.85 13.29 -10.07
CA ARG A 730 0.92 12.57 -9.20
C ARG A 730 1.47 12.30 -7.81
N LEU A 731 2.80 12.11 -7.64
CA LEU A 731 3.44 11.91 -6.34
C LEU A 731 3.07 12.98 -5.31
N ALA A 732 2.91 14.24 -5.73
CA ALA A 732 2.53 15.34 -4.83
C ALA A 732 1.05 15.30 -4.41
N LYS A 733 0.21 14.58 -5.17
CA LYS A 733 -1.24 14.52 -4.98
C LYS A 733 -1.71 13.22 -4.30
N LEU A 734 -0.81 12.31 -3.94
CA LEU A 734 -1.14 11.06 -3.27
C LEU A 734 -1.81 11.31 -1.91
N LYS A 735 -2.83 10.53 -1.61
CA LYS A 735 -3.52 10.53 -0.30
C LYS A 735 -2.76 9.64 0.70
N PRO A 736 -2.97 9.82 2.01
CA PRO A 736 -2.43 8.89 3.00
C PRO A 736 -2.84 7.43 2.67
N GLY A 737 -1.85 6.53 2.68
CA GLY A 737 -2.05 5.13 2.29
C GLY A 737 -1.95 4.84 0.79
N GLU A 738 -1.87 5.85 -0.08
CA GLU A 738 -1.54 5.68 -1.49
C GLU A 738 -0.02 5.80 -1.68
N ALA A 739 0.56 4.92 -2.50
CA ALA A 739 1.99 4.94 -2.81
C ALA A 739 2.25 4.51 -4.25
N PHE A 740 3.37 4.95 -4.82
CA PHE A 740 3.96 4.32 -5.99
C PHE A 740 4.91 3.21 -5.55
N LEU A 741 4.76 2.07 -6.18
CA LEU A 741 5.59 0.90 -5.98
C LEU A 741 6.40 0.60 -7.25
N PHE A 742 7.70 0.38 -7.08
CA PHE A 742 8.58 -0.08 -8.13
C PHE A 742 9.53 -1.16 -7.61
N PHE A 743 9.70 -2.23 -8.36
CA PHE A 743 10.68 -3.28 -8.11
C PHE A 743 10.83 -4.15 -9.37
N ASN A 744 11.80 -5.04 -9.38
CA ASN A 744 12.25 -5.76 -10.58
C ASN A 744 11.19 -6.60 -11.34
N ARG A 745 10.02 -6.83 -10.73
CA ARG A 745 8.89 -7.52 -11.39
C ARG A 745 7.92 -6.56 -12.08
N LEU A 746 8.14 -5.27 -11.93
CA LEU A 746 7.33 -4.20 -12.53
C LEU A 746 8.15 -3.51 -13.63
N ASP A 747 7.57 -3.39 -14.82
CA ASP A 747 8.19 -2.65 -15.92
C ASP A 747 8.18 -1.15 -15.69
N GLU A 748 7.17 -0.66 -14.95
CA GLU A 748 6.99 0.74 -14.57
C GLU A 748 6.48 0.85 -13.13
N PRO A 749 6.63 2.04 -12.49
CA PRO A 749 6.04 2.29 -11.18
C PRO A 749 4.51 2.17 -11.18
N GLU A 750 3.96 1.43 -10.23
CA GLU A 750 2.53 1.21 -10.08
C GLU A 750 1.95 1.92 -8.86
N GLU A 751 0.80 2.59 -9.02
CA GLU A 751 0.09 3.19 -7.90
C GLU A 751 -0.67 2.11 -7.13
N ILE A 752 -0.41 2.02 -5.83
CA ILE A 752 -1.02 1.04 -4.93
C ILE A 752 -1.76 1.73 -3.79
N ILE A 753 -2.73 1.03 -3.24
CA ILE A 753 -3.43 1.38 -2.01
C ILE A 753 -3.00 0.40 -0.94
N THR A 754 -2.30 0.90 0.07
CA THR A 754 -1.86 0.11 1.22
C THR A 754 -2.96 0.07 2.29
N PRO A 755 -3.21 -1.08 2.93
CA PRO A 755 -4.20 -1.18 3.99
C PRO A 755 -3.75 -0.37 5.23
N ASP A 756 -4.70 0.20 5.95
CA ASP A 756 -4.41 0.73 7.29
C ASP A 756 -4.26 -0.43 8.26
N TYR A 757 -3.05 -0.99 8.29
CA TYR A 757 -2.75 -2.19 9.05
C TYR A 757 -2.96 -2.02 10.56
N ARG A 758 -2.72 -0.82 11.10
CA ARG A 758 -2.89 -0.53 12.52
C ARG A 758 -4.35 -0.56 12.93
N LEU A 759 -5.22 0.09 12.15
CA LEU A 759 -6.67 0.07 12.39
C LEU A 759 -7.25 -1.34 12.24
N ASN A 760 -6.88 -2.03 11.18
CA ASN A 760 -7.40 -3.37 10.89
C ASN A 760 -7.04 -4.40 11.97
N ASN A 761 -5.89 -4.24 12.64
CA ASN A 761 -5.39 -5.16 13.67
C ASN A 761 -5.48 -4.58 15.09
N GLN A 762 -6.12 -3.44 15.27
CA GLN A 762 -6.32 -2.79 16.57
C GLN A 762 -5.00 -2.52 17.34
N ILE A 763 -3.91 -2.24 16.61
CA ILE A 763 -2.61 -1.93 17.20
C ILE A 763 -2.63 -0.47 17.66
N SER A 764 -2.52 -0.23 18.95
CA SER A 764 -2.44 1.13 19.51
C SER A 764 -1.26 1.89 18.92
N ILE A 765 -1.47 3.19 18.61
CA ILE A 765 -0.42 4.05 18.05
C ILE A 765 0.65 4.38 19.09
N SER A 766 0.32 4.38 20.37
CA SER A 766 1.24 4.71 21.46
C SER A 766 1.19 3.68 22.58
N LEU A 767 2.36 3.14 22.91
CA LEU A 767 2.57 2.34 24.10
C LEU A 767 3.47 3.13 25.07
N SER A 768 3.08 3.24 26.34
CA SER A 768 3.84 3.95 27.34
C SER A 768 5.16 3.22 27.70
N ASP A 769 6.10 3.96 28.30
CA ASP A 769 7.35 3.39 28.81
C ASP A 769 7.10 2.28 29.86
N ASP A 770 6.08 2.47 30.71
CA ASP A 770 5.67 1.45 31.68
C ASP A 770 5.12 0.19 31.01
N GLY A 771 4.40 0.35 29.91
CA GLY A 771 3.94 -0.79 29.09
C GLY A 771 5.11 -1.60 28.53
N ILE A 772 6.15 -0.96 28.03
CA ILE A 772 7.35 -1.63 27.55
C ILE A 772 8.06 -2.37 28.70
N LYS A 773 8.20 -1.73 29.86
CA LYS A 773 8.84 -2.34 31.03
C LYS A 773 8.11 -3.60 31.49
N GLN A 774 6.78 -3.65 31.38
CA GLN A 774 5.98 -4.81 31.76
C GLN A 774 6.02 -5.93 30.72
N LEU A 775 6.02 -5.58 29.44
CA LEU A 775 5.90 -6.54 28.34
C LEU A 775 7.24 -7.08 27.84
N SER A 776 8.35 -6.35 28.04
CA SER A 776 9.67 -6.80 27.61
C SER A 776 10.20 -7.93 28.49
N THR A 777 10.42 -9.10 27.91
CA THR A 777 10.87 -10.31 28.63
C THR A 777 12.35 -10.61 28.50
N TYR A 778 13.08 -9.94 27.64
CA TYR A 778 14.50 -10.21 27.36
C TYR A 778 15.35 -10.23 28.64
N TRP A 779 15.22 -9.19 29.45
CA TRP A 779 16.03 -9.03 30.67
C TRP A 779 15.69 -10.02 31.78
N ASN A 780 14.57 -10.72 31.72
CA ASN A 780 14.24 -11.78 32.67
C ASN A 780 15.20 -12.95 32.57
N ASN A 781 15.76 -13.21 31.39
CA ASN A 781 16.62 -14.35 31.09
C ASN A 781 18.11 -13.98 30.91
N LYS A 782 18.43 -12.68 30.78
CA LYS A 782 19.78 -12.20 30.46
C LYS A 782 20.30 -11.15 31.46
N GLN A 783 19.90 -11.29 32.72
CA GLN A 783 20.25 -10.31 33.78
C GLN A 783 21.76 -10.21 34.02
N GLU A 784 22.53 -11.27 33.71
CA GLU A 784 23.99 -11.26 33.81
C GLU A 784 24.66 -10.18 32.97
N LEU A 785 24.05 -9.79 31.85
CA LEU A 785 24.57 -8.73 31.00
C LEU A 785 24.39 -7.33 31.60
N LEU A 786 23.52 -7.16 32.59
CA LEU A 786 23.32 -5.90 33.30
C LEU A 786 24.42 -5.62 34.35
N ARG A 787 25.27 -6.59 34.62
CA ARG A 787 26.41 -6.41 35.54
C ARG A 787 27.36 -5.38 34.94
N PRO A 788 27.71 -4.35 35.69
CA PRO A 788 28.64 -3.34 35.19
C PRO A 788 30.08 -3.89 35.03
N TYR A 789 30.45 -4.90 35.79
CA TYR A 789 31.80 -5.50 35.78
C TYR A 789 31.76 -7.01 35.95
N PRO A 790 32.77 -7.76 35.45
CA PRO A 790 32.91 -9.18 35.66
C PRO A 790 32.97 -9.58 37.15
N GLU A 791 33.61 -8.76 37.98
CA GLU A 791 33.79 -8.97 39.43
C GLU A 791 32.45 -8.91 40.19
N CYS A 792 31.41 -8.37 39.62
CA CYS A 792 30.03 -8.42 40.16
C CYS A 792 29.52 -9.87 40.31
N ALA A 793 30.05 -10.81 39.56
CA ALA A 793 29.68 -12.24 39.68
C ALA A 793 30.10 -12.84 41.03
N PHE A 794 31.05 -12.23 41.74
CA PHE A 794 31.49 -12.68 43.04
C PHE A 794 30.55 -12.33 44.20
N ALA A 795 29.60 -11.43 43.96
CA ALA A 795 28.64 -11.01 44.98
C ALA A 795 27.28 -11.69 44.75
N PRO A 796 26.72 -12.41 45.70
CA PRO A 796 25.44 -13.11 45.53
C PRO A 796 24.29 -12.16 45.16
N CYS A 797 24.30 -10.93 45.68
CA CYS A 797 23.29 -9.92 45.33
C CYS A 797 23.32 -9.48 43.87
N CYS A 798 24.39 -9.75 43.13
CA CYS A 798 24.58 -9.36 41.75
C CYS A 798 24.16 -10.45 40.75
N GLU A 799 23.64 -11.60 41.23
CA GLU A 799 23.02 -12.58 40.31
C GLU A 799 21.85 -11.96 39.53
N LYS A 800 21.11 -11.06 40.16
CA LYS A 800 19.99 -10.33 39.61
C LYS A 800 20.19 -8.83 39.69
N CYS A 801 21.31 -8.32 39.16
CA CYS A 801 21.67 -6.91 39.27
C CYS A 801 20.81 -6.02 38.38
N CYS A 802 19.67 -5.59 38.89
CA CYS A 802 18.70 -4.71 38.20
C CYS A 802 18.51 -3.34 38.85
N ASP A 803 19.15 -3.09 40.03
CA ASP A 803 19.04 -1.81 40.75
C ASP A 803 20.03 -0.77 40.21
N TYR A 804 19.55 0.04 39.29
CA TYR A 804 20.31 1.12 38.66
C TYR A 804 20.74 2.21 39.68
N ASN A 805 19.83 2.58 40.56
CA ASN A 805 20.12 3.62 41.56
C ASN A 805 21.23 3.19 42.54
N ARG A 806 21.16 1.96 43.00
CA ARG A 806 22.22 1.38 43.86
C ARG A 806 23.57 1.38 43.15
N ARG A 807 23.64 1.05 41.87
CA ARG A 807 24.87 1.10 41.06
C ARG A 807 25.45 2.51 40.95
N LEU A 808 24.60 3.52 40.71
CA LEU A 808 25.05 4.90 40.64
C LEU A 808 25.59 5.39 41.97
N LEU A 809 24.90 5.11 43.06
CA LEU A 809 25.33 5.46 44.40
C LEU A 809 26.66 4.78 44.75
N ALA A 810 26.77 3.47 44.51
CA ALA A 810 27.97 2.70 44.76
C ALA A 810 29.20 3.22 43.98
N ARG A 811 28.99 3.60 42.73
CA ARG A 811 30.02 4.22 41.86
C ARG A 811 30.49 5.55 42.44
N GLU A 812 29.57 6.38 42.85
CA GLU A 812 29.90 7.69 43.41
C GLU A 812 30.64 7.58 44.76
N VAL A 813 30.17 6.70 45.63
CA VAL A 813 30.84 6.43 46.93
C VAL A 813 32.26 5.89 46.70
N ALA A 814 32.42 4.91 45.79
CA ALA A 814 33.73 4.38 45.44
C ALA A 814 34.67 5.48 44.89
N ARG A 815 34.15 6.41 44.08
CA ARG A 815 34.88 7.54 43.52
C ARG A 815 35.32 8.52 44.62
N ARG A 816 34.47 8.82 45.61
CA ARG A 816 34.79 9.70 46.74
C ARG A 816 35.85 9.08 47.63
N ILE A 817 35.73 7.79 47.97
CA ILE A 817 36.74 7.07 48.73
C ILE A 817 38.10 7.10 48.03
N PHE A 818 38.10 6.90 46.72
CA PHE A 818 39.32 6.94 45.92
C PHE A 818 39.99 8.32 45.91
N ARG A 819 39.19 9.43 45.80
CA ARG A 819 39.67 10.81 45.82
C ARG A 819 40.26 11.26 47.18
N ARG A 820 39.83 10.66 48.29
CA ARG A 820 40.39 10.97 49.63
C ARG A 820 41.82 10.56 49.81
N GLY A 821 42.43 9.97 48.80
CA GLY A 821 43.84 9.68 48.78
C GLY A 821 44.21 8.40 49.53
N ILE A 822 44.03 7.30 48.81
CA ILE A 822 44.75 6.09 49.19
C ILE A 822 46.19 6.33 48.71
N PRO A 823 47.16 6.27 49.61
CA PRO A 823 48.56 6.50 49.23
C PRO A 823 48.99 5.46 48.21
N LEU A 824 49.18 5.89 46.94
CA LEU A 824 49.51 5.03 45.82
C LEU A 824 50.98 4.54 45.80
N ASN A 825 51.75 4.89 46.75
CA ASN A 825 53.22 4.68 46.75
C ASN A 825 53.74 3.35 47.31
N THR A 826 52.83 2.41 47.64
CA THR A 826 53.28 1.11 48.19
C THR A 826 53.00 -0.04 47.24
N LYS A 827 54.07 -0.59 46.66
CA LYS A 827 54.01 -1.80 45.82
C LYS A 827 53.83 -3.09 46.65
N GLU A 828 53.45 -2.98 47.92
CA GLU A 828 53.48 -4.13 48.88
C GLU A 828 52.09 -4.81 48.96
N PRO A 829 52.04 -6.16 48.99
CA PRO A 829 50.78 -6.92 49.19
C PRO A 829 50.12 -6.60 50.54
N GLU A 830 50.80 -6.17 51.53
CA GLU A 830 50.24 -5.76 52.82
C GLU A 830 49.36 -4.52 52.76
N TYR A 831 49.60 -3.64 51.80
CA TYR A 831 48.76 -2.44 51.58
C TYR A 831 47.32 -2.80 51.22
N VAL A 832 47.12 -3.74 50.35
CA VAL A 832 45.84 -4.26 50.02
C VAL A 832 45.07 -4.74 51.24
N LYS A 833 45.74 -5.48 52.18
CA LYS A 833 45.13 -5.95 53.44
C LYS A 833 44.77 -4.79 54.40
N LYS A 834 45.58 -3.75 54.50
CA LYS A 834 45.29 -2.55 55.32
C LYS A 834 44.10 -1.74 54.73
N VAL A 835 44.03 -1.61 53.46
CA VAL A 835 42.87 -0.93 52.80
C VAL A 835 41.62 -1.74 53.06
N PHE A 836 41.67 -3.07 52.98
CA PHE A 836 40.51 -3.93 53.23
C PHE A 836 39.99 -3.79 54.65
N SER A 837 40.87 -3.72 55.64
CA SER A 837 40.50 -3.63 57.08
C SER A 837 39.76 -2.28 57.38
N LYS A 838 40.08 -1.22 56.70
CA LYS A 838 39.46 0.13 56.88
C LYS A 838 38.31 0.41 55.94
N PHE A 839 38.10 -0.43 54.96
CA PHE A 839 37.19 -0.14 53.85
C PHE A 839 35.72 -0.02 54.28
N SER A 840 35.28 -0.87 55.19
CA SER A 840 33.88 -0.85 55.68
C SER A 840 33.60 0.44 56.49
N ASN A 841 34.57 0.98 57.19
CA ASN A 841 34.43 2.27 57.89
C ASN A 841 34.39 3.43 56.90
N LEU A 842 35.25 3.42 55.88
CA LEU A 842 35.27 4.46 54.83
C LEU A 842 33.97 4.47 54.02
N ILE A 843 33.40 3.33 53.71
CA ILE A 843 32.11 3.25 53.03
C ILE A 843 31.03 3.85 53.92
N ARG A 844 31.00 3.52 55.20
CA ARG A 844 30.00 4.02 56.15
C ARG A 844 30.09 5.54 56.30
N GLU A 845 31.30 6.07 56.38
CA GLU A 845 31.53 7.52 56.45
C GLU A 845 31.06 8.27 55.17
N GLU A 846 31.14 7.65 53.98
CA GLU A 846 30.77 8.27 52.73
C GLU A 846 29.28 8.15 52.41
N LEU A 847 28.58 7.20 53.03
CA LEU A 847 27.15 6.98 52.79
C LEU A 847 26.23 7.96 53.54
N ASN A 848 26.78 8.68 54.55
CA ASN A 848 26.05 9.58 55.42
C ASN A 848 24.73 8.96 55.96
N ASP A 849 23.57 9.24 55.45
CA ASP A 849 22.28 8.78 55.94
C ASP A 849 21.68 7.61 55.10
N GLU A 850 22.39 7.11 54.12
CA GLU A 850 21.90 5.97 53.33
C GLU A 850 22.04 4.64 54.09
N PRO A 851 21.07 3.70 53.92
CA PRO A 851 21.13 2.40 54.60
C PRO A 851 22.38 1.59 54.15
N PHE A 852 23.21 1.22 55.14
CA PHE A 852 24.41 0.42 54.89
C PHE A 852 24.07 -1.06 54.77
N THR A 853 23.57 -1.47 53.60
CA THR A 853 23.23 -2.87 53.34
C THR A 853 24.45 -3.64 52.83
N PRO A 854 24.49 -4.98 53.05
CA PRO A 854 25.56 -5.86 52.52
C PRO A 854 25.67 -5.73 50.98
N GLU A 855 24.54 -5.59 50.32
CA GLU A 855 24.49 -5.45 48.86
C GLU A 855 25.11 -4.14 48.37
N LEU A 856 24.82 -3.00 49.03
CA LEU A 856 25.44 -1.73 48.68
C LEU A 856 26.93 -1.74 48.97
N ARG A 857 27.33 -2.31 50.10
CA ARG A 857 28.74 -2.46 50.46
C ARG A 857 29.51 -3.27 49.43
N SER A 858 28.95 -4.40 48.99
CA SER A 858 29.59 -5.25 47.98
C SER A 858 29.68 -4.51 46.61
N CYS A 859 28.65 -3.80 46.26
CA CYS A 859 28.64 -3.01 45.04
C CYS A 859 29.72 -1.90 45.07
N VAL A 860 29.86 -1.16 46.19
CA VAL A 860 30.93 -0.17 46.37
C VAL A 860 32.30 -0.82 46.28
N LYS A 861 32.48 -2.00 46.89
CA LYS A 861 33.76 -2.73 46.82
C LYS A 861 34.10 -3.12 45.38
N VAL A 862 33.15 -3.63 44.62
CA VAL A 862 33.38 -3.98 43.22
C VAL A 862 33.85 -2.75 42.43
N HIS A 863 33.16 -1.63 42.57
CA HIS A 863 33.54 -0.37 41.88
C HIS A 863 34.91 0.16 42.32
N PHE A 864 35.21 0.09 43.61
CA PHE A 864 36.49 0.52 44.17
C PHE A 864 37.65 -0.34 43.69
N TRP A 865 37.52 -1.69 43.80
CA TRP A 865 38.58 -2.63 43.39
C TRP A 865 38.87 -2.51 41.89
N ARG A 866 37.80 -2.35 41.09
CA ARG A 866 37.96 -2.14 39.68
C ARG A 866 38.74 -0.87 39.38
N LYS A 867 38.41 0.23 40.03
CA LYS A 867 39.10 1.50 39.88
C LYS A 867 40.54 1.40 40.33
N LEU A 868 40.82 0.80 41.47
CA LEU A 868 42.15 0.60 41.98
C LEU A 868 43.00 -0.27 41.03
N LYS A 869 42.49 -1.38 40.54
CA LYS A 869 43.19 -2.28 39.63
C LYS A 869 43.62 -1.59 38.34
N TYR A 870 42.76 -0.79 37.79
CA TYR A 870 42.99 -0.16 36.48
C TYR A 870 43.70 1.21 36.55
N GLU A 871 43.52 1.98 37.61
CA GLU A 871 44.21 3.26 37.77
C GLU A 871 45.61 3.15 38.34
N THR A 872 45.85 2.15 39.21
CA THR A 872 47.13 2.00 39.84
C THR A 872 48.02 0.93 39.22
N ARG A 873 47.52 0.19 38.20
CA ARG A 873 48.21 -0.97 37.59
C ARG A 873 48.72 -2.02 38.63
N LEU A 874 48.15 -2.01 39.80
CA LEU A 874 48.50 -3.02 40.82
C LEU A 874 48.03 -4.40 40.32
N ASN A 875 48.92 -5.36 40.40
CA ASN A 875 48.60 -6.75 40.02
C ASN A 875 47.77 -7.43 41.12
N ILE A 876 46.52 -7.05 41.25
CA ILE A 876 45.54 -7.62 42.17
C ILE A 876 44.93 -8.85 41.51
N ARG A 877 45.10 -10.00 42.14
CA ARG A 877 44.52 -11.23 41.62
C ARG A 877 43.00 -11.22 41.79
N SER A 878 42.26 -11.76 40.81
CA SER A 878 40.81 -11.86 40.87
C SER A 878 40.34 -12.65 42.12
N ALA A 879 41.07 -13.65 42.52
CA ALA A 879 40.78 -14.40 43.73
C ALA A 879 40.80 -13.54 45.02
N ASP A 880 41.69 -12.54 45.11
CA ASP A 880 41.76 -11.64 46.28
C ASP A 880 40.53 -10.70 46.30
N ILE A 881 40.07 -10.30 45.14
CA ILE A 881 38.85 -9.49 45.00
C ILE A 881 37.62 -10.33 45.37
N GLU A 882 37.54 -11.54 44.86
CA GLU A 882 36.48 -12.49 45.19
C GLU A 882 36.40 -12.78 46.69
N HIS A 883 37.55 -13.06 47.31
CA HIS A 883 37.62 -13.31 48.75
C HIS A 883 37.16 -12.09 49.57
N SER A 884 37.54 -10.88 49.15
CA SER A 884 37.12 -9.63 49.79
C SER A 884 35.63 -9.40 49.73
N ILE A 885 35.01 -9.70 48.59
CA ILE A 885 33.57 -9.50 48.37
C ILE A 885 32.77 -10.58 49.13
N LYS A 886 33.15 -11.84 49.03
CA LYS A 886 32.43 -12.96 49.68
C LYS A 886 32.47 -12.87 51.21
N ARG A 887 33.52 -12.33 51.79
CA ARG A 887 33.63 -12.15 53.24
C ARG A 887 32.53 -11.29 53.85
N ASP A 888 31.92 -10.37 53.05
CA ASP A 888 30.84 -9.51 53.54
C ASP A 888 29.51 -10.24 53.73
N TYR A 889 29.36 -11.42 53.12
CA TYR A 889 28.16 -12.24 53.24
C TYR A 889 28.31 -13.35 54.28
N GLN A 890 29.54 -13.58 54.80
CA GLN A 890 29.79 -14.59 55.81
C GLN A 890 29.85 -14.00 57.22
N SER A 891 29.88 -12.70 57.35
CA SER A 891 29.84 -11.91 58.61
C SER A 891 28.44 -11.22 58.74
#